data_d2134698e2b18c16f085103f31baf215
#
_entry.id   d2134698e2b18c16f085103f31baf215
#
_cell.length_a   1.000
_cell.length_b   1.000
_cell.length_c   1.000
_cell.angle_alpha   90.00
_cell.angle_beta   90.00
_cell.angle_gamma   90.00
#
_symmetry.space_group_name_H-M   'P 1'
#
loop_
_entity.id
_entity.type
_entity.pdbx_description
1 polymer ?
#
loop_
_entity_poly.entity_id
_entity_poly.type
_entity_poly.pdbx_seq_one_letter_code
_entity_poly.pdbx_strand_id
1 'polypeptide(L)'
;MARKFSAGIIALVLVFSLSVKAQQVKDLAPGVTRVTQGELDQFSPYNLLQEKPKTAAMAALPAVTAAFDPKSIRIEVTSRGTVFHIPLADSEELYGFGLQMGSFKQKGMRRRPIVNDNPLNDLGYTHAPTTFYLSTKGYGIFINTSRYTTFYCGTHQQIKGDVNTNTGAGASAQTVEDLYKNNNRSGEVIVDIPGAKGGDVFIFNGPTLKNALQRYNLFSGGGALPAMWGLGLQYRMKADSKQQDVYNMVSYFRDNHIPCDVFGLEPKWQTTAYSCSYVWNPEYFPAPDELIAKMKNQGIKLNLWEHAYVNPASPIFGALAGASGDYKVWNGLVPDFAGKTASPIFADYHKKTFVDKGVASFKMDECDNSNLSEGGAVWGFPDQTQFPSGIDGEQMHQQFGSLYFQAMYSNYKKSNKRSYFNIRSLNGFASSYPVSLYSDTYVHKEYIRMIPNSGFSGLLWSPEVRESASVTELCRRTQTAILSSQTVFNSWYLKSPPWLQYDRDKNNQGEMLRDSKDVESKVRTLLNFRMSFIPYLYSAFAKYNQEGVPPFRALVVDYPEDKNTYNVWDEYMIGDNVLAAPLADSAATRKVYLPKGNWYDYNNNKVYAGGQSYTISTGLTEIPIFIKEGAILPIAKPVEFVAPNTVFDITCYVYGKVADTVQLFEDDGTTFNFEKDAFNTTTLGWQNGKGRVTRKGTYKGKLYDIKNWVNL
;
A
#
# COMPACT_ATOMS: atom_id res chain seq x y z
N MET A 1 -8.49 -15.11 89.51
CA MET A 1 -8.96 -13.97 88.64
C MET A 1 -8.23 -14.05 87.29
N ALA A 2 -8.88 -14.57 86.31
CA ALA A 2 -8.33 -14.68 84.96
C ALA A 2 -9.09 -13.72 84.01
N ARG A 3 -8.41 -12.72 83.53
CA ARG A 3 -8.95 -11.79 82.46
C ARG A 3 -8.68 -12.37 81.12
N LYS A 4 -9.75 -12.68 80.38
CA LYS A 4 -9.73 -13.02 78.95
C LYS A 4 -9.58 -11.73 78.14
N PHE A 5 -8.55 -11.65 77.30
CA PHE A 5 -8.45 -10.67 76.21
C PHE A 5 -8.99 -11.31 74.97
N SER A 6 -10.06 -10.75 74.42
CA SER A 6 -10.57 -11.06 73.09
C SER A 6 -9.91 -10.10 72.10
N ALA A 7 -9.07 -10.61 71.20
CA ALA A 7 -8.55 -9.86 70.08
C ALA A 7 -9.52 -9.99 68.90
N GLY A 8 -10.23 -8.91 68.59
CA GLY A 8 -11.04 -8.83 67.37
C GLY A 8 -10.16 -8.53 66.11
N ILE A 9 -10.09 -9.46 65.20
CA ILE A 9 -9.47 -9.27 63.87
C ILE A 9 -10.51 -8.57 62.97
N ILE A 10 -10.30 -7.29 62.73
CA ILE A 10 -11.05 -6.55 61.66
C ILE A 10 -10.39 -6.87 60.32
N ALA A 11 -10.99 -7.75 59.52
CA ALA A 11 -10.60 -7.98 58.17
C ALA A 11 -11.05 -6.79 57.30
N LEU A 12 -10.10 -5.95 56.89
CA LEU A 12 -10.35 -4.87 55.95
C LEU A 12 -10.44 -5.49 54.53
N VAL A 13 -11.65 -5.74 54.04
CA VAL A 13 -11.89 -6.14 52.65
C VAL A 13 -11.75 -4.89 51.80
N LEU A 14 -10.59 -4.70 51.16
CA LEU A 14 -10.37 -3.73 50.09
C LEU A 14 -11.13 -4.23 48.86
N VAL A 15 -12.36 -3.74 48.67
CA VAL A 15 -13.10 -3.88 47.42
C VAL A 15 -12.45 -2.89 46.44
N PHE A 16 -11.54 -3.38 45.61
CA PHE A 16 -11.14 -2.66 44.41
C PHE A 16 -12.33 -2.62 43.45
N SER A 17 -13.15 -1.59 43.55
CA SER A 17 -14.09 -1.26 42.49
C SER A 17 -13.27 -0.79 41.25
N LEU A 18 -13.02 -1.69 40.33
CA LEU A 18 -12.64 -1.32 38.98
C LEU A 18 -13.79 -0.47 38.41
N SER A 19 -13.65 0.85 38.49
CA SER A 19 -14.56 1.75 37.80
C SER A 19 -14.33 1.56 36.29
N VAL A 20 -15.10 0.67 35.68
CA VAL A 20 -15.16 0.55 34.22
C VAL A 20 -15.62 1.90 33.72
N LYS A 21 -14.71 2.68 33.11
CA LYS A 21 -15.08 3.95 32.47
C LYS A 21 -16.19 3.66 31.46
N ALA A 22 -17.28 4.41 31.52
CA ALA A 22 -18.40 4.28 30.59
C ALA A 22 -17.91 4.49 29.14
N GLN A 23 -18.54 3.77 28.22
CA GLN A 23 -18.30 3.94 26.78
C GLN A 23 -18.54 5.40 26.38
N GLN A 24 -17.58 5.96 25.63
CA GLN A 24 -17.65 7.33 25.12
C GLN A 24 -17.78 7.29 23.59
N VAL A 25 -18.66 8.12 23.05
CA VAL A 25 -18.86 8.31 21.61
C VAL A 25 -18.56 9.78 21.29
N LYS A 26 -17.67 10.02 20.34
CA LYS A 26 -17.23 11.37 19.96
C LYS A 26 -17.04 11.50 18.46
N ASP A 27 -17.62 12.50 17.84
CA ASP A 27 -17.30 12.89 16.48
C ASP A 27 -15.98 13.66 16.44
N LEU A 28 -15.04 13.20 15.60
CA LEU A 28 -13.71 13.78 15.48
C LEU A 28 -13.58 14.68 14.24
N ALA A 29 -14.30 14.34 13.18
CA ALA A 29 -14.28 15.03 11.90
C ALA A 29 -15.59 14.72 11.13
N PRO A 30 -15.91 15.44 10.04
CA PRO A 30 -17.09 15.18 9.26
C PRO A 30 -17.18 13.70 8.79
N GLY A 31 -18.17 12.98 9.34
CA GLY A 31 -18.40 11.54 9.06
C GLY A 31 -17.40 10.58 9.72
N VAL A 32 -16.64 11.05 10.71
CA VAL A 32 -15.70 10.21 11.49
C VAL A 32 -16.07 10.24 12.96
N THR A 33 -16.54 9.11 13.46
CA THR A 33 -16.95 8.91 14.85
C THR A 33 -15.97 7.95 15.53
N ARG A 34 -15.59 8.27 16.78
CA ARG A 34 -14.73 7.42 17.62
C ARG A 34 -15.54 6.92 18.82
N VAL A 35 -15.40 5.62 19.10
CA VAL A 35 -16.00 4.98 20.28
C VAL A 35 -14.89 4.40 21.14
N THR A 36 -14.85 4.74 22.42
CA THR A 36 -13.80 4.31 23.35
C THR A 36 -14.34 3.80 24.66
N GLN A 37 -13.60 2.87 25.29
CA GLN A 37 -13.89 2.38 26.64
C GLN A 37 -12.61 1.88 27.31
N GLY A 38 -12.43 2.10 28.60
CA GLY A 38 -11.30 1.60 29.37
C GLY A 38 -9.99 2.39 29.15
N GLU A 39 -8.85 1.70 29.28
CA GLU A 39 -7.51 2.25 29.09
C GLU A 39 -7.04 2.01 27.65
N LEU A 40 -6.73 3.11 26.93
CA LEU A 40 -6.42 3.05 25.51
C LEU A 40 -4.93 2.73 25.26
N ASP A 41 -4.65 2.07 24.15
CA ASP A 41 -3.30 1.79 23.66
C ASP A 41 -2.57 3.10 23.31
N GLN A 42 -1.52 3.43 24.09
CA GLN A 42 -0.76 4.66 23.86
C GLN A 42 0.12 4.62 22.62
N PHE A 43 0.47 3.44 22.13
CA PHE A 43 1.25 3.23 20.90
C PHE A 43 0.39 2.84 19.70
N SER A 44 -0.90 3.11 19.76
CA SER A 44 -1.82 2.85 18.65
C SER A 44 -1.46 3.64 17.40
N PRO A 45 -1.84 3.18 16.19
CA PRO A 45 -1.56 3.89 14.94
C PRO A 45 -2.03 5.35 14.94
N TYR A 46 -3.17 5.65 15.54
CA TYR A 46 -3.68 7.01 15.65
C TYR A 46 -2.78 7.92 16.51
N ASN A 47 -2.25 7.40 17.61
CA ASN A 47 -1.36 8.18 18.49
C ASN A 47 0.03 8.39 17.87
N LEU A 48 0.43 7.51 16.97
CA LEU A 48 1.70 7.58 16.24
C LEU A 48 1.57 8.31 14.90
N LEU A 49 0.34 8.69 14.50
CA LEU A 49 0.07 9.44 13.26
C LEU A 49 0.70 10.83 13.32
N GLN A 50 1.53 11.14 12.31
CA GLN A 50 2.19 12.45 12.19
C GLN A 50 1.42 13.44 11.32
N GLU A 51 0.65 12.95 10.37
CA GLU A 51 -0.11 13.77 9.43
C GLU A 51 -1.45 14.24 10.04
N LYS A 52 -1.88 15.44 9.65
CA LYS A 52 -3.14 16.00 10.14
C LYS A 52 -4.31 15.63 9.22
N PRO A 53 -5.49 15.33 9.78
CA PRO A 53 -6.70 15.14 9.00
C PRO A 53 -7.03 16.32 8.08
N LYS A 54 -7.38 16.05 6.82
CA LYS A 54 -7.86 17.06 5.85
C LYS A 54 -9.35 17.33 6.05
N THR A 55 -9.70 18.00 7.14
CA THR A 55 -11.09 18.21 7.58
C THR A 55 -11.95 18.97 6.57
N ALA A 56 -11.39 19.96 5.86
CA ALA A 56 -12.10 20.71 4.83
C ALA A 56 -12.50 19.79 3.64
N ALA A 57 -11.59 18.91 3.20
CA ALA A 57 -11.89 17.95 2.14
C ALA A 57 -12.94 16.90 2.59
N MET A 58 -12.89 16.46 3.85
CA MET A 58 -13.93 15.58 4.41
C MET A 58 -15.29 16.26 4.50
N ALA A 59 -15.34 17.56 4.82
CA ALA A 59 -16.58 18.34 4.86
C ALA A 59 -17.21 18.55 3.46
N ALA A 60 -16.41 18.53 2.41
CA ALA A 60 -16.87 18.63 1.02
C ALA A 60 -17.46 17.30 0.49
N LEU A 61 -17.23 16.17 1.17
CA LEU A 61 -17.84 14.90 0.81
C LEU A 61 -19.35 14.90 1.11
N PRO A 62 -20.15 14.05 0.42
CA PRO A 62 -21.58 13.97 0.69
C PRO A 62 -21.89 13.76 2.17
N ALA A 63 -22.90 14.47 2.68
CA ALA A 63 -23.38 14.31 4.04
C ALA A 63 -23.87 12.86 4.28
N VAL A 64 -23.71 12.37 5.50
CA VAL A 64 -24.04 10.98 5.85
C VAL A 64 -24.93 10.90 7.06
N THR A 65 -25.84 9.94 7.00
CA THR A 65 -26.40 9.27 8.18
C THR A 65 -25.51 8.07 8.50
N ALA A 66 -25.19 7.85 9.76
CA ALA A 66 -24.44 6.67 10.16
C ALA A 66 -25.17 5.39 9.72
N ALA A 67 -24.43 4.40 9.22
CA ALA A 67 -24.99 3.12 8.76
C ALA A 67 -25.66 2.33 9.90
N PHE A 68 -25.24 2.57 11.14
CA PHE A 68 -25.82 2.06 12.39
C PHE A 68 -25.50 3.04 13.53
N ASP A 69 -26.24 2.94 14.65
CA ASP A 69 -25.96 3.75 15.84
C ASP A 69 -24.57 3.37 16.42
N PRO A 70 -23.62 4.29 16.52
CA PRO A 70 -22.30 4.01 17.12
C PRO A 70 -22.39 3.43 18.54
N LYS A 71 -23.45 3.71 19.30
CA LYS A 71 -23.70 3.14 20.62
C LYS A 71 -24.06 1.65 20.59
N SER A 72 -24.42 1.11 19.42
CA SER A 72 -24.68 -0.33 19.25
C SER A 72 -23.40 -1.18 19.23
N ILE A 73 -22.23 -0.55 19.02
CA ILE A 73 -20.95 -1.23 19.24
C ILE A 73 -20.82 -1.51 20.73
N ARG A 74 -20.65 -2.77 21.10
CA ARG A 74 -20.35 -3.16 22.47
C ARG A 74 -18.87 -3.41 22.60
N ILE A 75 -18.28 -2.86 23.67
CA ILE A 75 -16.88 -3.07 24.05
C ILE A 75 -16.89 -3.74 25.42
N GLU A 76 -16.35 -4.94 25.49
CA GLU A 76 -16.27 -5.72 26.74
C GLU A 76 -14.80 -5.80 27.16
N VAL A 77 -14.46 -5.17 28.31
CA VAL A 77 -13.12 -5.27 28.90
C VAL A 77 -13.15 -6.37 29.96
N THR A 78 -12.37 -7.42 29.73
CA THR A 78 -12.30 -8.61 30.58
C THR A 78 -10.90 -8.75 31.18
N SER A 79 -10.71 -9.70 32.11
CA SER A 79 -9.39 -10.02 32.63
C SER A 79 -8.42 -10.59 31.60
N ARG A 80 -8.93 -11.13 30.49
CA ARG A 80 -8.14 -11.68 29.38
C ARG A 80 -7.75 -10.62 28.34
N GLY A 81 -8.56 -9.60 28.14
CA GLY A 81 -8.40 -8.60 27.09
C GLY A 81 -9.70 -7.89 26.79
N THR A 82 -9.75 -7.24 25.63
CA THR A 82 -10.92 -6.48 25.16
C THR A 82 -11.57 -7.18 23.98
N VAL A 83 -12.91 -7.25 23.98
CA VAL A 83 -13.72 -7.82 22.89
C VAL A 83 -14.67 -6.75 22.37
N PHE A 84 -14.75 -6.60 21.05
CA PHE A 84 -15.73 -5.76 20.39
C PHE A 84 -16.79 -6.62 19.71
N HIS A 85 -18.02 -6.14 19.74
CA HIS A 85 -19.17 -6.67 18.99
C HIS A 85 -19.71 -5.55 18.11
N ILE A 86 -19.51 -5.67 16.81
CA ILE A 86 -19.84 -4.65 15.81
C ILE A 86 -20.96 -5.20 14.93
N PRO A 87 -22.09 -4.49 14.78
CA PRO A 87 -23.22 -4.96 13.96
C PRO A 87 -22.79 -5.31 12.53
N LEU A 88 -23.32 -6.40 11.96
CA LEU A 88 -23.08 -6.88 10.61
C LEU A 88 -24.40 -7.34 10.00
N ALA A 89 -24.85 -6.68 8.92
CA ALA A 89 -26.07 -7.09 8.23
C ALA A 89 -25.82 -8.28 7.27
N ASP A 90 -26.85 -9.11 7.07
CA ASP A 90 -26.74 -10.28 6.19
C ASP A 90 -26.44 -9.92 4.74
N SER A 91 -26.92 -8.77 4.26
CA SER A 91 -26.80 -8.33 2.88
C SER A 91 -25.51 -7.56 2.56
N GLU A 92 -24.61 -7.38 3.53
CA GLU A 92 -23.34 -6.66 3.29
C GLU A 92 -22.15 -7.59 3.05
N GLU A 93 -21.17 -7.09 2.33
CA GLU A 93 -19.86 -7.71 2.13
C GLU A 93 -18.78 -6.83 2.76
N LEU A 94 -17.68 -7.47 3.18
CA LEU A 94 -16.56 -6.81 3.83
C LEU A 94 -15.29 -6.95 2.98
N TYR A 95 -14.48 -5.88 2.94
CA TYR A 95 -13.20 -5.79 2.21
C TYR A 95 -12.14 -5.11 3.09
N GLY A 96 -10.86 -5.32 2.80
CA GLY A 96 -9.76 -4.62 3.49
C GLY A 96 -8.82 -5.54 4.25
N PHE A 97 -8.44 -5.16 5.47
CA PHE A 97 -7.40 -5.76 6.30
C PHE A 97 -5.97 -5.61 5.73
N GLY A 98 -5.73 -4.56 4.95
CA GLY A 98 -4.43 -4.27 4.37
C GLY A 98 -4.11 -5.10 3.14
N LEU A 99 -2.85 -5.45 2.98
CA LEU A 99 -2.35 -6.22 1.85
C LEU A 99 -2.69 -7.72 2.02
N GLN A 100 -3.91 -8.11 1.66
CA GLN A 100 -4.35 -9.51 1.73
C GLN A 100 -4.14 -10.21 0.38
N MET A 101 -3.39 -11.31 0.36
CA MET A 101 -3.03 -12.03 -0.88
C MET A 101 -4.03 -13.14 -1.23
N GLY A 102 -4.45 -13.93 -0.25
CA GLY A 102 -5.28 -15.12 -0.46
C GLY A 102 -6.75 -14.84 -0.73
N SER A 103 -7.31 -13.76 -0.18
CA SER A 103 -8.75 -13.51 -0.17
C SER A 103 -9.10 -12.09 -0.57
N PHE A 104 -10.18 -11.93 -1.34
CA PHE A 104 -10.70 -10.63 -1.74
C PHE A 104 -11.83 -10.17 -0.82
N LYS A 105 -12.85 -11.02 -0.60
CA LYS A 105 -13.93 -10.78 0.35
C LYS A 105 -13.57 -11.33 1.73
N GLN A 106 -14.03 -10.65 2.78
CA GLN A 106 -13.63 -10.95 4.15
C GLN A 106 -14.78 -11.47 5.02
N LYS A 107 -16.04 -11.27 4.61
CA LYS A 107 -17.19 -11.81 5.33
C LYS A 107 -17.15 -13.34 5.36
N GLY A 108 -17.45 -13.93 6.51
CA GLY A 108 -17.36 -15.37 6.73
C GLY A 108 -15.94 -15.87 7.07
N MET A 109 -14.97 -14.98 7.21
CA MET A 109 -13.58 -15.32 7.47
C MET A 109 -13.18 -14.98 8.92
N ARG A 110 -12.21 -15.74 9.46
CA ARG A 110 -11.43 -15.32 10.62
C ARG A 110 -10.18 -14.63 10.10
N ARG A 111 -9.89 -13.41 10.58
CA ARG A 111 -8.72 -12.63 10.20
C ARG A 111 -7.86 -12.25 11.38
N ARG A 112 -6.57 -12.43 11.23
CA ARG A 112 -5.55 -11.97 12.18
C ARG A 112 -4.61 -11.02 11.43
N PRO A 113 -4.92 -9.72 11.36
CA PRO A 113 -4.09 -8.74 10.65
C PRO A 113 -2.82 -8.45 11.43
N ILE A 114 -1.87 -9.36 11.35
CA ILE A 114 -0.59 -9.32 12.05
C ILE A 114 0.52 -9.24 11.01
N VAL A 115 1.48 -8.34 11.24
CA VAL A 115 2.68 -8.18 10.41
C VAL A 115 3.45 -9.51 10.39
N ASN A 116 3.75 -9.99 9.18
CA ASN A 116 4.42 -11.26 8.98
C ASN A 116 5.08 -11.32 7.61
N ASP A 117 6.24 -11.91 7.52
CA ASP A 117 7.01 -12.10 6.29
C ASP A 117 6.48 -13.24 5.40
N ASN A 118 5.54 -14.04 5.88
CA ASN A 118 4.84 -15.06 5.08
C ASN A 118 3.46 -14.57 4.64
N PRO A 119 3.34 -13.90 3.49
CA PRO A 119 2.08 -13.30 3.04
C PRO A 119 1.07 -14.30 2.47
N LEU A 120 1.45 -15.54 2.25
CA LEU A 120 0.59 -16.59 1.66
C LEU A 120 -0.32 -17.26 2.70
N ASN A 121 -0.16 -16.96 3.97
CA ASN A 121 -1.01 -17.48 5.02
C ASN A 121 -2.41 -16.84 4.95
N ASP A 122 -3.44 -17.65 4.72
CA ASP A 122 -4.82 -17.19 4.57
C ASP A 122 -5.53 -16.84 5.91
N LEU A 123 -4.80 -16.78 7.01
CA LEU A 123 -5.33 -16.32 8.30
C LEU A 123 -5.36 -14.79 8.46
N GLY A 124 -4.80 -14.05 7.52
CA GLY A 124 -4.73 -12.60 7.55
C GLY A 124 -3.35 -12.04 7.91
N TYR A 125 -2.37 -12.91 8.19
CA TYR A 125 -0.96 -12.50 8.30
C TYR A 125 -0.49 -11.99 6.95
N THR A 126 0.25 -10.89 6.95
CA THR A 126 0.76 -10.31 5.70
C THR A 126 1.87 -9.29 6.02
N HIS A 127 2.61 -8.87 5.01
CA HIS A 127 3.61 -7.82 5.14
C HIS A 127 3.04 -6.50 5.68
N ALA A 128 1.88 -6.06 5.19
CA ALA A 128 1.27 -4.79 5.56
C ALA A 128 -0.21 -4.97 5.92
N PRO A 129 -0.52 -5.57 7.07
CA PRO A 129 -1.88 -5.71 7.55
C PRO A 129 -2.39 -4.38 8.09
N THR A 130 -3.72 -4.21 8.09
CA THR A 130 -4.38 -3.14 8.84
C THR A 130 -5.58 -3.71 9.59
N THR A 131 -5.89 -3.14 10.74
CA THR A 131 -7.11 -3.44 11.50
C THR A 131 -8.32 -2.68 10.96
N PHE A 132 -8.33 -2.43 9.63
CA PHE A 132 -9.34 -1.66 8.92
C PHE A 132 -10.07 -2.50 7.90
N TYR A 133 -11.41 -2.43 7.92
CA TYR A 133 -12.25 -3.00 6.89
C TYR A 133 -13.34 -2.03 6.43
N LEU A 134 -13.82 -2.23 5.22
CA LEU A 134 -14.89 -1.50 4.58
C LEU A 134 -16.10 -2.40 4.35
N SER A 135 -17.30 -1.83 4.45
CA SER A 135 -18.56 -2.49 4.17
C SER A 135 -19.24 -1.88 2.94
N THR A 136 -19.91 -2.74 2.15
CA THR A 136 -20.82 -2.31 1.06
C THR A 136 -22.00 -1.46 1.55
N LYS A 137 -22.22 -1.37 2.86
CA LYS A 137 -23.21 -0.46 3.47
C LYS A 137 -22.70 0.98 3.63
N GLY A 138 -21.51 1.30 3.12
CA GLY A 138 -20.99 2.66 3.12
C GLY A 138 -20.31 3.06 4.43
N TYR A 139 -19.73 2.13 5.17
CA TYR A 139 -18.92 2.45 6.34
C TYR A 139 -17.58 1.71 6.33
N GLY A 140 -16.62 2.25 7.05
CA GLY A 140 -15.36 1.59 7.40
C GLY A 140 -15.16 1.55 8.89
N ILE A 141 -14.57 0.47 9.39
CA ILE A 141 -14.21 0.29 10.81
C ILE A 141 -12.71 0.14 10.92
N PHE A 142 -12.10 0.92 11.81
CA PHE A 142 -10.70 0.79 12.19
C PHE A 142 -10.58 0.55 13.69
N ILE A 143 -10.00 -0.58 14.08
CA ILE A 143 -9.66 -0.87 15.49
C ILE A 143 -8.28 -0.30 15.76
N ASN A 144 -8.23 0.71 16.62
CA ASN A 144 -7.02 1.49 16.89
C ASN A 144 -6.19 0.86 18.00
N THR A 145 -5.38 -0.11 17.63
CA THR A 145 -4.44 -0.79 18.53
C THR A 145 -3.23 -1.30 17.79
N SER A 146 -2.10 -1.39 18.47
CA SER A 146 -0.90 -2.09 18.00
C SER A 146 -0.78 -3.50 18.59
N ARG A 147 -1.77 -3.95 19.37
CA ARG A 147 -1.85 -5.33 19.86
C ARG A 147 -2.30 -6.28 18.76
N TYR A 148 -1.92 -7.54 18.87
CA TYR A 148 -2.41 -8.58 17.95
C TYR A 148 -3.92 -8.75 18.11
N THR A 149 -4.61 -8.73 16.99
CA THR A 149 -6.07 -8.80 16.96
C THR A 149 -6.55 -10.00 16.18
N THR A 150 -7.74 -10.52 16.55
CA THR A 150 -8.45 -11.53 15.77
C THR A 150 -9.86 -11.03 15.50
N PHE A 151 -10.20 -10.97 14.21
CA PHE A 151 -11.53 -10.64 13.72
C PHE A 151 -12.28 -11.92 13.33
N TYR A 152 -13.50 -12.05 13.80
CA TYR A 152 -14.47 -13.08 13.40
C TYR A 152 -15.57 -12.38 12.59
N CYS A 153 -15.43 -12.38 11.27
CA CYS A 153 -16.25 -11.58 10.36
C CYS A 153 -17.61 -12.27 10.08
N GLY A 154 -18.50 -12.32 11.07
CA GLY A 154 -19.81 -12.97 10.94
C GLY A 154 -19.78 -14.49 11.10
N THR A 155 -18.77 -15.05 11.79
CA THR A 155 -18.55 -16.50 11.92
C THR A 155 -18.89 -17.05 13.31
N HIS A 156 -19.08 -16.21 14.33
CA HIS A 156 -19.33 -16.61 15.70
C HIS A 156 -20.43 -15.75 16.32
N GLN A 157 -21.26 -16.33 17.19
CA GLN A 157 -22.31 -15.65 17.91
C GLN A 157 -22.15 -15.88 19.41
N GLN A 158 -22.24 -14.80 20.19
CA GLN A 158 -22.26 -14.89 21.64
C GLN A 158 -23.66 -15.34 22.11
N ILE A 159 -23.75 -16.35 22.96
CA ILE A 159 -24.98 -16.75 23.61
C ILE A 159 -25.28 -15.71 24.71
N LYS A 160 -26.41 -15.01 24.57
CA LYS A 160 -26.90 -14.04 25.56
C LYS A 160 -28.11 -14.60 26.26
N GLY A 161 -28.06 -14.64 27.61
CA GLY A 161 -29.21 -14.92 28.45
C GLY A 161 -29.78 -16.35 28.31
N ASP A 162 -30.92 -16.61 28.93
CA ASP A 162 -31.52 -17.91 29.06
C ASP A 162 -31.40 -18.80 27.84
N VAL A 163 -30.57 -19.83 27.96
CA VAL A 163 -30.51 -20.92 27.00
C VAL A 163 -31.90 -21.59 27.00
N ASN A 164 -32.75 -21.14 26.12
CA ASN A 164 -34.00 -21.82 25.87
C ASN A 164 -33.66 -23.15 25.24
N THR A 165 -33.56 -24.21 26.05
CA THR A 165 -33.21 -25.58 25.66
C THR A 165 -34.25 -26.28 24.84
N ASN A 166 -35.22 -25.57 24.25
CA ASN A 166 -36.12 -26.10 23.24
C ASN A 166 -35.38 -26.30 21.91
N THR A 167 -34.43 -27.22 21.92
CA THR A 167 -34.02 -27.89 20.69
C THR A 167 -35.12 -28.86 20.31
N GLY A 168 -36.15 -28.32 19.65
CA GLY A 168 -37.14 -29.13 19.00
C GLY A 168 -36.48 -30.14 18.08
N ALA A 169 -36.80 -31.40 18.28
CA ALA A 169 -36.41 -32.51 17.46
C ALA A 169 -36.64 -32.22 15.97
N GLY A 170 -35.55 -32.28 15.20
CA GLY A 170 -35.55 -32.04 13.76
C GLY A 170 -34.15 -31.98 13.18
N ALA A 171 -33.15 -32.56 13.82
CA ALA A 171 -31.85 -32.74 13.21
C ALA A 171 -31.97 -33.80 12.09
N SER A 172 -32.22 -33.36 10.85
CA SER A 172 -31.92 -34.19 9.68
C SER A 172 -30.47 -34.64 9.79
N ALA A 173 -30.23 -35.91 9.48
CA ALA A 173 -28.86 -36.47 9.51
C ALA A 173 -27.92 -35.56 8.70
N GLN A 174 -27.06 -34.82 9.39
CA GLN A 174 -26.02 -33.98 8.77
C GLN A 174 -25.03 -34.92 8.13
N THR A 175 -24.68 -34.65 6.89
CA THR A 175 -23.54 -35.34 6.25
C THR A 175 -22.25 -34.93 6.94
N VAL A 176 -21.20 -35.77 6.85
CA VAL A 176 -19.88 -35.45 7.39
C VAL A 176 -19.37 -34.11 6.83
N GLU A 177 -19.66 -33.82 5.57
CA GLU A 177 -19.37 -32.52 4.94
C GLU A 177 -20.09 -31.35 5.61
N ASP A 178 -21.33 -31.53 6.08
CA ASP A 178 -22.09 -30.47 6.75
C ASP A 178 -21.56 -30.17 8.16
N LEU A 179 -20.95 -31.14 8.82
CA LEU A 179 -20.29 -30.97 10.13
C LEU A 179 -19.04 -30.07 10.02
N TYR A 180 -18.35 -30.08 8.88
CA TYR A 180 -17.18 -29.23 8.64
C TYR A 180 -17.52 -27.90 7.96
N LYS A 181 -18.73 -27.71 7.47
CA LYS A 181 -19.19 -26.40 7.00
C LYS A 181 -19.48 -25.53 8.21
N ASN A 182 -18.75 -24.42 8.34
CA ASN A 182 -19.02 -23.41 9.36
C ASN A 182 -20.33 -22.68 9.01
N ASN A 183 -21.46 -23.23 9.44
CA ASN A 183 -22.79 -22.65 9.23
C ASN A 183 -23.15 -21.58 10.28
N ASN A 184 -22.25 -21.25 11.19
CA ASN A 184 -22.46 -20.22 12.20
C ASN A 184 -22.41 -18.83 11.56
N ARG A 185 -23.54 -18.39 11.00
CA ARG A 185 -23.71 -17.00 10.59
C ARG A 185 -24.08 -16.17 11.82
N SER A 186 -23.33 -15.09 12.03
CA SER A 186 -23.60 -14.14 13.09
C SER A 186 -23.87 -12.75 12.49
N GLY A 187 -24.79 -12.01 13.11
CA GLY A 187 -25.05 -10.60 12.79
C GLY A 187 -24.01 -9.63 13.39
N GLU A 188 -22.81 -10.11 13.68
CA GLU A 188 -21.75 -9.31 14.33
C GLU A 188 -20.37 -9.64 13.72
N VAL A 189 -19.51 -8.62 13.65
CA VAL A 189 -18.06 -8.81 13.60
C VAL A 189 -17.58 -8.77 15.05
N ILE A 190 -16.97 -9.87 15.51
CA ILE A 190 -16.36 -9.94 16.85
C ILE A 190 -14.86 -9.69 16.69
N VAL A 191 -14.30 -8.80 17.54
CA VAL A 191 -12.86 -8.52 17.54
C VAL A 191 -12.29 -8.83 18.92
N ASP A 192 -11.35 -9.77 18.98
CA ASP A 192 -10.67 -10.20 20.20
C ASP A 192 -9.25 -9.61 20.24
N ILE A 193 -8.91 -8.89 21.31
CA ILE A 193 -7.60 -8.27 21.54
C ILE A 193 -7.06 -8.74 22.89
N PRO A 194 -6.29 -9.83 22.92
CA PRO A 194 -5.71 -10.32 24.17
C PRO A 194 -4.82 -9.28 24.84
N GLY A 195 -4.92 -9.19 26.17
CA GLY A 195 -4.11 -8.29 26.99
C GLY A 195 -4.49 -6.81 26.93
N ALA A 196 -5.38 -6.38 26.03
CA ALA A 196 -5.85 -5.00 25.97
C ALA A 196 -6.74 -4.67 27.18
N LYS A 197 -6.54 -3.49 27.77
CA LYS A 197 -7.29 -2.99 28.94
C LYS A 197 -8.40 -2.01 28.58
N GLY A 198 -8.62 -1.80 27.31
CA GLY A 198 -9.65 -0.91 26.78
C GLY A 198 -9.76 -1.05 25.28
N GLY A 199 -10.79 -0.43 24.71
CA GLY A 199 -11.11 -0.47 23.30
C GLY A 199 -11.20 0.91 22.68
N ASP A 200 -10.76 1.00 21.43
CA ASP A 200 -10.76 2.21 20.63
C ASP A 200 -11.11 1.88 19.18
N VAL A 201 -12.23 2.36 18.70
CA VAL A 201 -12.71 2.09 17.35
C VAL A 201 -13.13 3.39 16.65
N PHE A 202 -12.70 3.52 15.39
CA PHE A 202 -13.11 4.61 14.48
C PHE A 202 -14.10 4.08 13.47
N ILE A 203 -15.15 4.85 13.23
CA ILE A 203 -16.17 4.60 12.23
C ILE A 203 -16.05 5.70 11.18
N PHE A 204 -15.77 5.30 9.95
CA PHE A 204 -15.73 6.19 8.79
C PHE A 204 -17.01 5.99 7.99
N ASN A 205 -17.95 6.92 8.09
CA ASN A 205 -19.26 6.82 7.45
C ASN A 205 -19.24 7.43 6.05
N GLY A 206 -19.99 6.85 5.13
CA GLY A 206 -20.22 7.38 3.78
C GLY A 206 -21.57 6.90 3.23
N PRO A 207 -22.20 7.62 2.26
CA PRO A 207 -23.33 7.04 1.55
C PRO A 207 -22.91 5.83 0.71
N THR A 208 -21.62 5.71 0.38
CA THR A 208 -21.04 4.58 -0.36
C THR A 208 -19.74 4.11 0.28
N LEU A 209 -19.31 2.91 -0.05
CA LEU A 209 -18.01 2.36 0.31
C LEU A 209 -16.86 3.30 -0.12
N LYS A 210 -16.96 3.92 -1.31
CA LYS A 210 -15.99 4.89 -1.81
C LYS A 210 -15.86 6.10 -0.87
N ASN A 211 -16.97 6.65 -0.40
CA ASN A 211 -16.92 7.82 0.48
C ASN A 211 -16.38 7.49 1.89
N ALA A 212 -16.65 6.29 2.39
CA ALA A 212 -16.05 5.81 3.64
C ALA A 212 -14.53 5.68 3.50
N LEU A 213 -14.05 5.10 2.39
CA LEU A 213 -12.63 4.99 2.06
C LEU A 213 -11.96 6.37 1.90
N GLN A 214 -12.63 7.32 1.23
CA GLN A 214 -12.14 8.70 1.12
C GLN A 214 -11.94 9.32 2.51
N ARG A 215 -12.90 9.17 3.41
CA ARG A 215 -12.79 9.69 4.79
C ARG A 215 -11.63 9.06 5.56
N TYR A 216 -11.44 7.77 5.44
CA TYR A 216 -10.29 7.07 6.05
C TYR A 216 -8.96 7.67 5.53
N ASN A 217 -8.81 7.81 4.22
CA ASN A 217 -7.60 8.36 3.62
C ASN A 217 -7.40 9.84 3.96
N LEU A 218 -8.46 10.67 3.91
CA LEU A 218 -8.38 12.08 4.28
C LEU A 218 -8.10 12.28 5.77
N PHE A 219 -8.60 11.40 6.62
CA PHE A 219 -8.28 11.40 8.05
C PHE A 219 -6.81 11.07 8.31
N SER A 220 -6.19 10.27 7.45
CA SER A 220 -4.75 9.95 7.46
C SER A 220 -3.86 11.04 6.84
N GLY A 221 -4.40 12.22 6.53
CA GLY A 221 -3.65 13.29 5.87
C GLY A 221 -3.84 13.37 4.34
N GLY A 222 -4.72 12.58 3.77
CA GLY A 222 -4.93 12.38 2.33
C GLY A 222 -4.13 11.19 1.80
N GLY A 223 -4.10 11.04 0.49
CA GLY A 223 -3.27 10.03 -0.17
C GLY A 223 -1.87 10.57 -0.51
N ALA A 224 -0.96 9.67 -0.81
CA ALA A 224 0.37 10.04 -1.27
C ALA A 224 0.34 10.80 -2.60
N LEU A 225 1.18 11.83 -2.74
CA LEU A 225 1.59 12.41 -4.02
C LEU A 225 3.10 12.25 -4.16
N PRO A 226 3.58 11.17 -4.80
CA PRO A 226 5.01 10.90 -4.92
C PRO A 226 5.70 11.90 -5.85
N ALA A 227 7.03 11.87 -5.87
CA ALA A 227 7.78 12.52 -6.93
C ALA A 227 7.41 11.92 -8.29
N MET A 228 7.19 12.76 -9.30
CA MET A 228 6.70 12.31 -10.61
C MET A 228 7.66 11.30 -11.27
N TRP A 229 8.97 11.46 -11.12
CA TRP A 229 9.96 10.51 -11.63
C TRP A 229 9.80 9.09 -11.04
N GLY A 230 9.23 8.96 -9.84
CA GLY A 230 8.96 7.66 -9.20
C GLY A 230 7.83 6.88 -9.87
N LEU A 231 7.05 7.52 -10.76
CA LEU A 231 6.02 6.85 -11.56
C LEU A 231 6.58 6.20 -12.84
N GLY A 232 7.82 6.47 -13.22
CA GLY A 232 8.51 5.82 -14.33
C GLY A 232 9.00 4.42 -13.99
N LEU A 233 10.02 3.95 -14.71
CA LEU A 233 10.64 2.66 -14.47
C LEU A 233 11.68 2.74 -13.36
N GLN A 234 11.63 1.78 -12.45
CA GLN A 234 12.69 1.42 -11.53
C GLN A 234 13.32 0.09 -11.95
N TYR A 235 14.63 0.09 -12.18
CA TYR A 235 15.43 -1.11 -12.42
C TYR A 235 16.33 -1.38 -11.22
N ARG A 236 16.24 -2.55 -10.65
CA ARG A 236 17.07 -2.98 -9.51
C ARG A 236 18.19 -3.88 -10.03
N MET A 237 19.42 -3.52 -9.66
CA MET A 237 20.63 -4.22 -10.08
C MET A 237 20.74 -5.60 -9.40
N LYS A 238 21.62 -6.46 -9.94
CA LYS A 238 21.97 -7.73 -9.28
C LYS A 238 22.60 -7.45 -7.91
N ALA A 239 22.33 -8.36 -6.96
CA ALA A 239 22.70 -8.20 -5.55
C ALA A 239 24.21 -7.91 -5.32
N ASP A 240 25.08 -8.40 -6.18
CA ASP A 240 26.53 -8.28 -6.11
C ASP A 240 27.14 -7.36 -7.20
N SER A 241 26.33 -6.48 -7.81
CA SER A 241 26.81 -5.51 -8.81
C SER A 241 27.79 -4.52 -8.22
N LYS A 242 28.80 -4.19 -9.01
CA LYS A 242 29.82 -3.16 -8.70
C LYS A 242 29.51 -1.84 -9.41
N GLN A 243 30.17 -0.77 -9.02
CA GLN A 243 30.01 0.57 -9.59
C GLN A 243 30.11 0.58 -11.13
N GLN A 244 31.07 -0.19 -11.69
CA GLN A 244 31.22 -0.28 -13.15
C GLN A 244 30.05 -0.98 -13.82
N ASP A 245 29.44 -2.00 -13.17
CA ASP A 245 28.24 -2.68 -13.69
C ASP A 245 27.06 -1.73 -13.80
N VAL A 246 26.93 -0.83 -12.80
CA VAL A 246 25.89 0.23 -12.83
C VAL A 246 26.10 1.16 -14.01
N TYR A 247 27.36 1.61 -14.25
CA TYR A 247 27.68 2.47 -15.41
C TYR A 247 27.34 1.79 -16.73
N ASN A 248 27.75 0.54 -16.88
CA ASN A 248 27.51 -0.25 -18.10
C ASN A 248 25.98 -0.43 -18.34
N MET A 249 25.25 -0.71 -17.27
CA MET A 249 23.79 -0.92 -17.36
C MET A 249 23.05 0.38 -17.73
N VAL A 250 23.44 1.50 -17.13
CA VAL A 250 22.84 2.81 -17.48
C VAL A 250 23.13 3.17 -18.94
N SER A 251 24.36 2.96 -19.40
CA SER A 251 24.71 3.16 -20.82
C SER A 251 23.84 2.28 -21.72
N TYR A 252 23.71 0.98 -21.38
CA TYR A 252 22.86 0.06 -22.12
C TYR A 252 21.40 0.57 -22.24
N PHE A 253 20.80 1.07 -21.17
CA PHE A 253 19.44 1.60 -21.18
C PHE A 253 19.33 2.82 -22.11
N ARG A 254 20.27 3.77 -22.02
CA ARG A 254 20.26 4.99 -22.85
C ARG A 254 20.55 4.69 -24.32
N ASP A 255 21.54 3.85 -24.61
CA ASP A 255 21.95 3.49 -25.98
C ASP A 255 20.81 2.72 -26.72
N ASN A 256 19.97 2.00 -25.99
CA ASN A 256 18.82 1.25 -26.54
C ASN A 256 17.48 1.98 -26.34
N HIS A 257 17.49 3.25 -25.90
CA HIS A 257 16.28 4.05 -25.68
C HIS A 257 15.24 3.36 -24.79
N ILE A 258 15.69 2.67 -23.75
CA ILE A 258 14.83 2.02 -22.76
C ILE A 258 14.54 3.04 -21.66
N PRO A 259 13.27 3.45 -21.45
CA PRO A 259 12.95 4.43 -20.43
C PRO A 259 13.32 3.92 -19.02
N CYS A 260 13.94 4.77 -18.24
CA CYS A 260 14.24 4.46 -16.83
C CYS A 260 14.53 5.71 -16.01
N ASP A 261 13.92 5.82 -14.85
CA ASP A 261 14.10 6.93 -13.92
C ASP A 261 14.95 6.56 -12.69
N VAL A 262 14.88 5.31 -12.24
CA VAL A 262 15.44 4.88 -10.96
C VAL A 262 16.30 3.63 -11.12
N PHE A 263 17.52 3.65 -10.57
CA PHE A 263 18.35 2.47 -10.38
C PHE A 263 18.43 2.12 -8.90
N GLY A 264 18.08 0.88 -8.55
CA GLY A 264 18.18 0.34 -7.20
C GLY A 264 19.50 -0.41 -7.01
N LEU A 265 20.24 -0.09 -5.96
CA LEU A 265 21.41 -0.84 -5.51
C LEU A 265 21.02 -1.77 -4.37
N GLU A 266 21.46 -3.01 -4.47
CA GLU A 266 21.10 -4.10 -3.59
C GLU A 266 22.15 -4.27 -2.47
N PRO A 267 22.03 -5.19 -1.49
CA PRO A 267 22.76 -5.19 -0.21
C PRO A 267 24.28 -4.92 -0.27
N LYS A 268 24.96 -5.33 -1.33
CA LYS A 268 26.43 -5.21 -1.45
C LYS A 268 26.93 -3.77 -1.65
N TRP A 269 26.02 -2.78 -1.78
CA TRP A 269 26.44 -1.38 -1.79
C TRP A 269 27.10 -0.97 -0.46
N GLN A 270 26.75 -1.64 0.64
CA GLN A 270 27.29 -1.40 1.98
C GLN A 270 28.24 -2.51 2.44
N THR A 271 29.09 -2.19 3.42
CA THR A 271 30.12 -3.11 3.91
C THR A 271 29.59 -4.34 4.61
N THR A 272 28.47 -4.20 5.33
CA THR A 272 27.70 -5.31 5.92
C THR A 272 26.20 -5.06 5.72
N ALA A 273 25.45 -6.11 5.41
CA ALA A 273 24.04 -6.02 5.04
C ALA A 273 23.10 -6.64 6.07
N TYR A 274 23.48 -7.73 6.73
CA TYR A 274 22.71 -8.44 7.75
C TYR A 274 23.54 -8.52 9.05
N SER A 275 23.44 -7.53 9.95
CA SER A 275 22.70 -6.25 9.92
C SER A 275 23.41 -5.15 9.11
N CYS A 276 22.72 -4.01 8.91
CA CYS A 276 23.20 -2.92 8.05
C CYS A 276 24.26 -2.02 8.68
N SER A 277 25.35 -1.78 7.96
CA SER A 277 26.39 -0.82 8.38
C SER A 277 26.10 0.62 7.96
N TYR A 278 25.36 0.82 6.88
CA TYR A 278 25.11 2.12 6.22
C TYR A 278 26.43 2.82 5.81
N VAL A 279 27.44 2.04 5.45
CA VAL A 279 28.75 2.51 4.99
C VAL A 279 29.00 1.94 3.60
N TRP A 280 29.26 2.80 2.64
CA TRP A 280 29.60 2.38 1.29
C TRP A 280 30.73 1.35 1.28
N ASN A 281 30.57 0.28 0.53
CA ASN A 281 31.58 -0.75 0.39
C ASN A 281 32.62 -0.33 -0.66
N PRO A 282 33.88 0.00 -0.25
CA PRO A 282 34.86 0.53 -1.17
C PRO A 282 35.32 -0.48 -2.22
N GLU A 283 35.18 -1.78 -1.98
CA GLU A 283 35.49 -2.82 -2.97
C GLU A 283 34.50 -2.81 -4.15
N TYR A 284 33.24 -2.51 -3.86
CA TYR A 284 32.16 -2.51 -4.84
C TYR A 284 31.89 -1.10 -5.40
N PHE A 285 31.94 -0.09 -4.55
CA PHE A 285 31.62 1.30 -4.87
C PHE A 285 32.73 2.22 -4.34
N PRO A 286 33.91 2.27 -5.03
CA PRO A 286 35.06 3.04 -4.58
C PRO A 286 34.86 4.55 -4.61
N ALA A 287 33.96 5.07 -5.45
CA ALA A 287 33.70 6.49 -5.64
C ALA A 287 32.19 6.80 -5.63
N PRO A 288 31.50 6.69 -4.49
CA PRO A 288 30.04 6.83 -4.44
C PRO A 288 29.53 8.23 -4.80
N ASP A 289 30.25 9.29 -4.43
CA ASP A 289 29.90 10.67 -4.78
C ASP A 289 29.95 10.91 -6.30
N GLU A 290 30.96 10.33 -6.98
CA GLU A 290 31.07 10.34 -8.44
C GLU A 290 29.93 9.53 -9.09
N LEU A 291 29.63 8.36 -8.54
CA LEU A 291 28.49 7.55 -8.99
C LEU A 291 27.19 8.37 -8.96
N ILE A 292 26.87 8.97 -7.81
CA ILE A 292 25.65 9.77 -7.63
C ILE A 292 25.60 10.92 -8.66
N ALA A 293 26.71 11.64 -8.84
CA ALA A 293 26.79 12.74 -9.81
C ALA A 293 26.59 12.26 -11.25
N LYS A 294 27.23 11.14 -11.63
CA LYS A 294 27.12 10.57 -12.98
C LYS A 294 25.70 10.06 -13.26
N MET A 295 25.08 9.38 -12.29
CA MET A 295 23.69 8.94 -12.40
C MET A 295 22.74 10.12 -12.62
N LYS A 296 22.89 11.18 -11.82
CA LYS A 296 22.10 12.42 -11.95
C LYS A 296 22.24 13.04 -13.35
N ASN A 297 23.43 13.09 -13.90
CA ASN A 297 23.70 13.63 -15.25
C ASN A 297 23.04 12.78 -16.36
N GLN A 298 22.85 11.49 -16.12
CA GLN A 298 22.14 10.57 -17.00
C GLN A 298 20.62 10.53 -16.76
N GLY A 299 20.08 11.40 -15.90
CA GLY A 299 18.67 11.42 -15.55
C GLY A 299 18.23 10.28 -14.61
N ILE A 300 19.18 9.56 -14.02
CA ILE A 300 18.91 8.44 -13.12
C ILE A 300 18.91 8.90 -11.66
N LYS A 301 17.93 8.43 -10.90
CA LYS A 301 17.84 8.56 -9.44
C LYS A 301 18.32 7.27 -8.79
N LEU A 302 19.16 7.37 -7.74
CA LEU A 302 19.57 6.20 -6.99
C LEU A 302 18.59 5.88 -5.86
N ASN A 303 18.28 4.58 -5.73
CA ASN A 303 17.53 3.99 -4.64
C ASN A 303 18.43 2.94 -3.96
N LEU A 304 18.62 3.01 -2.64
CA LEU A 304 19.47 2.08 -1.89
C LEU A 304 18.58 1.09 -1.10
N TRP A 305 18.97 -0.18 -1.16
CA TRP A 305 18.39 -1.21 -0.29
C TRP A 305 18.99 -1.11 1.11
N GLU A 306 18.16 -1.18 2.13
CA GLU A 306 18.56 -1.28 3.53
C GLU A 306 17.42 -1.82 4.41
N HIS A 307 17.75 -2.15 5.63
CA HIS A 307 16.81 -2.34 6.72
C HIS A 307 17.30 -1.64 8.00
N ALA A 308 16.45 -1.58 9.02
CA ALA A 308 16.69 -0.74 10.19
C ALA A 308 17.54 -1.39 11.31
N TYR A 309 18.03 -2.63 11.15
CA TYR A 309 18.86 -3.27 12.17
C TYR A 309 20.31 -2.82 12.03
N VAL A 310 20.82 -2.14 13.08
CA VAL A 310 22.08 -1.38 13.02
C VAL A 310 23.26 -2.24 13.43
N ASN A 311 24.16 -2.50 12.48
CA ASN A 311 25.36 -3.33 12.69
C ASN A 311 26.37 -2.67 13.62
N PRO A 312 27.14 -3.42 14.44
CA PRO A 312 28.25 -2.88 15.26
C PRO A 312 29.28 -2.04 14.49
N ALA A 313 29.46 -2.32 13.19
CA ALA A 313 30.35 -1.53 12.32
C ALA A 313 29.74 -0.20 11.83
N SER A 314 28.47 0.06 12.15
CA SER A 314 27.81 1.32 11.78
C SER A 314 28.32 2.49 12.63
N PRO A 315 28.59 3.68 12.01
CA PRO A 315 28.99 4.88 12.76
C PRO A 315 27.99 5.34 13.82
N ILE A 316 26.72 4.96 13.70
CA ILE A 316 25.66 5.34 14.64
C ILE A 316 25.38 4.27 15.72
N PHE A 317 26.05 3.13 15.68
CA PHE A 317 25.81 2.02 16.63
C PHE A 317 25.93 2.47 18.09
N GLY A 318 27.04 3.11 18.46
CA GLY A 318 27.25 3.57 19.83
C GLY A 318 26.21 4.58 20.32
N ALA A 319 25.76 5.48 19.43
CA ALA A 319 24.75 6.48 19.78
C ALA A 319 23.34 5.87 19.94
N LEU A 320 23.06 4.74 19.26
CA LEU A 320 21.78 4.05 19.33
C LEU A 320 21.71 2.97 20.42
N ALA A 321 22.84 2.57 21.04
CA ALA A 321 22.87 1.46 21.99
C ALA A 321 21.90 1.64 23.16
N GLY A 322 21.78 2.87 23.71
CA GLY A 322 20.84 3.19 24.80
C GLY A 322 19.43 3.60 24.33
N ALA A 323 19.18 3.60 23.00
CA ALA A 323 17.92 3.98 22.39
C ALA A 323 17.36 2.87 21.49
N SER A 324 17.61 1.62 21.86
CA SER A 324 17.22 0.42 21.13
C SER A 324 16.59 -0.61 22.07
N GLY A 325 15.85 -1.55 21.52
CA GLY A 325 15.32 -2.70 22.24
C GLY A 325 16.42 -3.58 22.85
N ASP A 326 16.07 -4.37 23.84
CA ASP A 326 16.98 -5.22 24.62
C ASP A 326 17.35 -6.55 23.92
N TYR A 327 16.81 -6.82 22.73
CA TYR A 327 17.19 -7.94 21.86
C TYR A 327 17.78 -7.43 20.55
N LYS A 328 18.67 -8.24 19.97
CA LYS A 328 19.35 -7.96 18.69
C LYS A 328 18.77 -8.83 17.57
N VAL A 329 18.84 -8.31 16.35
CA VAL A 329 18.55 -9.03 15.10
C VAL A 329 19.83 -9.05 14.25
N TRP A 330 20.30 -10.24 13.83
CA TRP A 330 21.58 -10.42 13.11
C TRP A 330 22.75 -9.66 13.76
N ASN A 331 22.86 -9.75 15.09
CA ASN A 331 23.80 -8.98 15.90
C ASN A 331 23.63 -7.45 15.82
N GLY A 332 22.61 -6.94 15.17
CA GLY A 332 22.31 -5.51 15.06
C GLY A 332 21.34 -5.03 16.14
N LEU A 333 21.45 -3.75 16.49
CA LEU A 333 20.49 -3.07 17.34
C LEU A 333 19.14 -2.93 16.63
N VAL A 334 18.05 -2.97 17.38
CA VAL A 334 16.70 -2.64 16.91
C VAL A 334 16.32 -1.26 17.45
N PRO A 335 16.43 -0.18 16.67
CA PRO A 335 16.18 1.18 17.14
C PRO A 335 14.74 1.37 17.64
N ASP A 336 14.59 2.08 18.75
CA ASP A 336 13.30 2.49 19.29
C ASP A 336 12.77 3.73 18.57
N PHE A 337 12.20 3.52 17.39
CA PHE A 337 11.63 4.63 16.60
C PHE A 337 10.36 5.25 17.21
N ALA A 338 9.72 4.62 18.20
CA ALA A 338 8.62 5.20 18.95
C ALA A 338 9.11 6.22 19.99
N GLY A 339 10.40 6.11 20.38
CA GLY A 339 11.05 7.03 21.30
C GLY A 339 11.57 8.30 20.63
N LYS A 340 11.96 9.28 21.43
CA LYS A 340 12.43 10.60 20.96
C LYS A 340 13.90 10.62 20.51
N THR A 341 14.65 9.55 20.79
CA THR A 341 16.13 9.54 20.63
C THR A 341 16.59 8.84 19.37
N ALA A 342 16.08 7.65 19.06
CA ALA A 342 16.57 6.84 17.96
C ALA A 342 16.27 7.46 16.58
N SER A 343 15.02 7.94 16.38
CA SER A 343 14.59 8.52 15.10
C SER A 343 15.46 9.69 14.64
N PRO A 344 15.78 10.71 15.46
CA PRO A 344 16.67 11.80 15.05
C PRO A 344 18.10 11.33 14.72
N ILE A 345 18.68 10.44 15.53
CA ILE A 345 20.06 9.94 15.27
C ILE A 345 20.10 9.21 13.93
N PHE A 346 19.17 8.31 13.70
CA PHE A 346 19.08 7.53 12.47
C PHE A 346 18.82 8.44 11.26
N ALA A 347 17.84 9.31 11.35
CA ALA A 347 17.46 10.24 10.30
C ALA A 347 18.59 11.21 9.94
N ASP A 348 19.23 11.83 10.91
CA ASP A 348 20.30 12.82 10.68
C ASP A 348 21.54 12.20 10.01
N TYR A 349 21.89 10.96 10.39
CA TYR A 349 22.95 10.22 9.71
C TYR A 349 22.61 9.98 8.24
N HIS A 350 21.43 9.45 7.95
CA HIS A 350 20.97 9.16 6.58
C HIS A 350 20.84 10.44 5.75
N LYS A 351 20.37 11.53 6.37
CA LYS A 351 20.30 12.82 5.69
C LYS A 351 21.69 13.28 5.21
N LYS A 352 22.68 13.33 6.11
CA LYS A 352 24.03 13.82 5.81
C LYS A 352 24.77 12.90 4.84
N THR A 353 24.63 11.59 5.04
CA THR A 353 25.42 10.59 4.30
C THR A 353 24.87 10.31 2.91
N PHE A 354 23.54 10.37 2.74
CA PHE A 354 22.88 9.92 1.51
C PHE A 354 22.00 10.98 0.87
N VAL A 355 20.99 11.51 1.60
CA VAL A 355 19.96 12.38 1.02
C VAL A 355 20.52 13.71 0.53
N ASP A 356 21.41 14.33 1.30
CA ASP A 356 22.06 15.60 0.93
C ASP A 356 23.05 15.41 -0.24
N LYS A 357 23.62 14.22 -0.40
CA LYS A 357 24.47 13.84 -1.53
C LYS A 357 23.71 13.49 -2.80
N GLY A 358 22.40 13.20 -2.71
CA GLY A 358 21.55 13.00 -3.87
C GLY A 358 20.93 11.62 -4.03
N VAL A 359 21.03 10.75 -3.01
CA VAL A 359 20.22 9.51 -2.98
C VAL A 359 18.74 9.90 -2.93
N ALA A 360 17.97 9.39 -3.87
CA ALA A 360 16.61 9.86 -4.13
C ALA A 360 15.53 9.10 -3.36
N SER A 361 15.79 7.84 -3.02
CA SER A 361 14.85 6.98 -2.29
C SER A 361 15.55 5.76 -1.70
N PHE A 362 14.80 4.97 -0.94
CA PHE A 362 15.27 3.70 -0.35
C PHE A 362 14.28 2.57 -0.60
N LYS A 363 14.80 1.34 -0.72
CA LYS A 363 14.06 0.10 -0.55
C LYS A 363 14.27 -0.34 0.90
N MET A 364 13.21 -0.21 1.70
CA MET A 364 13.20 -0.45 3.13
C MET A 364 12.70 -1.86 3.40
N ASP A 365 13.64 -2.76 3.62
CA ASP A 365 13.40 -4.19 3.74
C ASP A 365 13.31 -4.66 5.20
N GLU A 366 12.98 -5.94 5.41
CA GLU A 366 13.09 -6.69 6.67
C GLU A 366 12.38 -6.03 7.88
N CYS A 367 11.38 -5.18 7.64
CA CYS A 367 10.60 -4.52 8.69
C CYS A 367 9.23 -5.19 8.95
N ASP A 368 9.02 -6.38 8.41
CA ASP A 368 7.79 -7.17 8.45
C ASP A 368 7.95 -8.50 9.20
N ASN A 369 9.04 -8.70 9.90
CA ASN A 369 9.25 -9.92 10.69
C ASN A 369 8.37 -9.97 11.95
N SER A 370 8.05 -11.18 12.37
CA SER A 370 7.37 -11.46 13.62
C SER A 370 7.69 -12.88 14.10
N ASN A 371 7.35 -13.21 15.35
CA ASN A 371 7.48 -14.56 15.90
C ASN A 371 6.48 -15.57 15.30
N LEU A 372 5.65 -15.15 14.34
CA LEU A 372 4.61 -15.98 13.75
C LEU A 372 5.02 -16.57 12.41
N SER A 373 6.28 -16.41 12.00
CA SER A 373 6.80 -17.00 10.77
C SER A 373 6.72 -18.54 10.81
N GLU A 374 6.20 -19.14 9.73
CA GLU A 374 6.18 -20.58 9.58
C GLU A 374 7.58 -21.13 9.22
N GLY A 375 7.86 -22.38 9.60
CA GLY A 375 9.11 -23.06 9.23
C GLY A 375 10.27 -22.90 10.21
N GLY A 376 10.07 -22.32 11.39
CA GLY A 376 11.01 -22.32 12.51
C GLY A 376 12.21 -21.38 12.38
N ALA A 377 12.33 -20.62 11.31
CA ALA A 377 13.36 -19.60 11.13
C ALA A 377 12.85 -18.22 11.57
N VAL A 378 12.77 -17.99 12.87
CA VAL A 378 12.45 -16.68 13.43
C VAL A 378 13.70 -15.82 13.43
N TRP A 379 13.75 -14.79 12.60
CA TRP A 379 14.87 -13.85 12.51
C TRP A 379 14.57 -12.47 13.12
N GLY A 380 13.33 -12.23 13.56
CA GLY A 380 12.90 -11.01 14.22
C GLY A 380 13.30 -10.94 15.71
N PHE A 381 12.93 -9.86 16.38
CA PHE A 381 13.02 -9.72 17.83
C PHE A 381 11.81 -10.38 18.51
N PRO A 382 11.93 -10.90 19.75
CA PRO A 382 10.81 -11.51 20.49
C PRO A 382 9.71 -10.48 20.84
N ASP A 383 8.44 -10.96 21.00
CA ASP A 383 7.31 -10.13 21.44
C ASP A 383 7.50 -9.51 22.84
N GLN A 384 8.31 -10.15 23.70
CA GLN A 384 8.64 -9.62 25.02
C GLN A 384 9.75 -8.56 25.03
N THR A 385 10.33 -8.21 23.88
CA THR A 385 11.36 -7.16 23.77
C THR A 385 10.87 -5.88 24.41
N GLN A 386 11.72 -5.27 25.24
CA GLN A 386 11.43 -4.00 25.89
C GLN A 386 12.19 -2.87 25.20
N PHE A 387 11.48 -1.81 24.89
CA PHE A 387 12.05 -0.61 24.28
C PHE A 387 12.05 0.55 25.29
N PRO A 388 13.02 1.47 25.23
CA PRO A 388 13.10 2.62 26.15
C PRO A 388 11.87 3.53 26.18
N SER A 389 11.07 3.59 25.10
CA SER A 389 9.80 4.33 25.04
C SER A 389 8.67 3.70 25.87
N GLY A 390 8.84 2.43 26.26
CA GLY A 390 7.81 1.63 26.93
C GLY A 390 6.91 0.83 25.98
N ILE A 391 7.13 0.91 24.65
CA ILE A 391 6.51 -0.02 23.69
C ILE A 391 7.14 -1.41 23.87
N ASP A 392 6.35 -2.46 23.80
CA ASP A 392 6.86 -3.84 23.81
C ASP A 392 7.03 -4.41 22.39
N GLY A 393 7.63 -5.61 22.31
CA GLY A 393 7.94 -6.23 21.01
C GLY A 393 6.69 -6.54 20.19
N GLU A 394 5.58 -6.97 20.80
CA GLU A 394 4.32 -7.23 20.09
C GLU A 394 3.81 -5.97 19.40
N GLN A 395 3.75 -4.85 20.13
CA GLN A 395 3.31 -3.57 19.58
C GLN A 395 4.30 -3.04 18.53
N MET A 396 5.61 -3.18 18.78
CA MET A 396 6.64 -2.73 17.88
C MET A 396 6.58 -3.50 16.54
N HIS A 397 6.35 -4.81 16.54
CA HIS A 397 6.17 -5.58 15.28
C HIS A 397 5.11 -4.97 14.37
N GLN A 398 3.99 -4.55 14.93
CA GLN A 398 2.90 -3.95 14.19
C GLN A 398 3.23 -2.54 13.65
N GLN A 399 4.14 -1.81 14.29
CA GLN A 399 4.43 -0.41 13.99
C GLN A 399 5.81 -0.17 13.37
N PHE A 400 6.72 -1.17 13.40
CA PHE A 400 8.13 -0.98 13.09
C PHE A 400 8.34 -0.40 11.67
N GLY A 401 7.67 -0.97 10.67
CA GLY A 401 7.76 -0.45 9.29
C GLY A 401 7.27 0.99 9.16
N SER A 402 6.15 1.34 9.78
CA SER A 402 5.61 2.70 9.75
C SER A 402 6.50 3.71 10.45
N LEU A 403 7.04 3.37 11.62
CA LEU A 403 7.93 4.23 12.39
C LEU A 403 9.30 4.41 11.71
N TYR A 404 9.85 3.34 11.16
CA TYR A 404 11.07 3.38 10.35
C TYR A 404 10.89 4.28 9.12
N PHE A 405 9.76 4.11 8.40
CA PHE A 405 9.45 4.99 7.27
C PHE A 405 9.35 6.45 7.67
N GLN A 406 8.67 6.77 8.77
CA GLN A 406 8.54 8.14 9.27
C GLN A 406 9.91 8.77 9.56
N ALA A 407 10.84 8.02 10.19
CA ALA A 407 12.21 8.50 10.44
C ALA A 407 12.91 8.87 9.13
N MET A 408 12.87 8.00 8.12
CA MET A 408 13.50 8.22 6.82
C MET A 408 12.83 9.33 6.02
N TYR A 409 11.52 9.34 5.94
CA TYR A 409 10.73 10.30 5.16
C TYR A 409 10.87 11.73 5.69
N SER A 410 11.06 11.89 7.01
CA SER A 410 11.28 13.20 7.63
C SER A 410 12.43 13.98 6.98
N ASN A 411 13.47 13.29 6.50
CA ASN A 411 14.62 13.89 5.83
C ASN A 411 14.26 14.55 4.50
N TYR A 412 13.40 13.90 3.75
CA TYR A 412 12.93 14.40 2.45
C TYR A 412 11.99 15.58 2.64
N LYS A 413 11.07 15.51 3.63
CA LYS A 413 10.22 16.66 4.00
C LYS A 413 11.05 17.87 4.44
N LYS A 414 12.02 17.69 5.34
CA LYS A 414 12.94 18.77 5.79
C LYS A 414 13.74 19.37 4.63
N SER A 415 14.08 18.59 3.62
CA SER A 415 14.84 19.03 2.44
C SER A 415 13.93 19.57 1.32
N ASN A 416 12.63 19.64 1.52
CA ASN A 416 11.61 20.00 0.51
C ASN A 416 11.77 19.19 -0.79
N LYS A 417 12.01 17.88 -0.68
CA LYS A 417 12.19 16.95 -1.81
C LYS A 417 11.19 15.83 -1.71
N ARG A 418 10.31 15.66 -2.69
CA ARG A 418 9.48 14.47 -2.79
C ARG A 418 10.31 13.27 -3.23
N SER A 419 9.87 12.10 -2.80
CA SER A 419 10.45 10.81 -3.15
C SER A 419 9.35 9.80 -3.46
N TYR A 420 9.74 8.58 -3.83
CA TYR A 420 8.85 7.43 -3.89
C TYR A 420 9.63 6.19 -3.47
N PHE A 421 9.26 5.62 -2.34
CA PHE A 421 10.00 4.54 -1.69
C PHE A 421 9.42 3.17 -2.05
N ASN A 422 10.17 2.12 -1.71
CA ASN A 422 9.67 0.76 -1.61
C ASN A 422 9.76 0.32 -0.14
N ILE A 423 8.75 -0.38 0.38
CA ILE A 423 8.77 -0.89 1.75
C ILE A 423 8.06 -2.23 1.87
N ARG A 424 8.49 -3.04 2.84
CA ARG A 424 7.85 -4.33 3.14
C ARG A 424 6.60 -4.16 3.98
N SER A 425 6.62 -3.30 4.99
CA SER A 425 5.54 -3.21 5.98
C SER A 425 5.09 -1.80 6.27
N LEU A 426 3.78 -1.64 6.36
CA LEU A 426 3.07 -0.48 6.89
C LEU A 426 1.85 -0.95 7.67
N ASN A 427 1.34 -0.09 8.54
CA ASN A 427 0.10 -0.32 9.29
C ASN A 427 -0.97 0.74 8.94
N GLY A 428 -2.01 0.88 9.75
CA GLY A 428 -3.11 1.82 9.56
C GLY A 428 -2.68 3.28 9.46
N PHE A 429 -3.50 4.09 8.78
CA PHE A 429 -3.29 5.51 8.53
C PHE A 429 -2.04 5.86 7.70
N ALA A 430 -1.60 4.97 6.82
CA ALA A 430 -0.41 5.14 6.01
C ALA A 430 -0.66 5.68 4.59
N SER A 431 -1.89 6.07 4.25
CA SER A 431 -2.24 6.48 2.87
C SER A 431 -1.46 7.71 2.37
N SER A 432 -1.03 8.60 3.26
CA SER A 432 -0.24 9.80 2.93
C SER A 432 1.23 9.52 2.61
N TYR A 433 1.72 8.33 2.87
CA TYR A 433 3.12 7.98 2.67
C TYR A 433 3.42 7.68 1.20
N PRO A 434 4.38 8.39 0.55
CA PRO A 434 4.77 8.15 -0.83
C PRO A 434 5.64 6.90 -0.93
N VAL A 435 5.03 5.75 -0.79
CA VAL A 435 5.67 4.45 -0.74
C VAL A 435 4.81 3.40 -1.40
N SER A 436 5.43 2.47 -2.11
CA SER A 436 4.78 1.28 -2.65
C SER A 436 5.25 0.04 -1.89
N LEU A 437 4.30 -0.80 -1.51
CA LEU A 437 4.58 -2.10 -0.91
C LEU A 437 5.10 -3.08 -1.97
N TYR A 438 5.96 -3.98 -1.57
CA TYR A 438 6.46 -5.11 -2.37
C TYR A 438 6.54 -6.38 -1.51
N SER A 439 6.73 -7.54 -2.14
CA SER A 439 6.83 -8.84 -1.49
C SER A 439 7.80 -9.73 -2.23
N ASP A 440 8.28 -10.78 -1.56
CA ASP A 440 9.05 -11.86 -2.17
C ASP A 440 8.17 -12.97 -2.78
N THR A 441 6.84 -12.86 -2.72
CA THR A 441 5.97 -13.74 -3.51
C THR A 441 5.95 -13.31 -4.97
N TYR A 442 5.95 -14.30 -5.88
CA TYR A 442 6.00 -14.05 -7.33
C TYR A 442 4.89 -14.77 -8.10
N VAL A 443 3.85 -15.19 -7.40
CA VAL A 443 2.65 -15.77 -8.01
C VAL A 443 1.89 -14.67 -8.73
N HIS A 444 1.82 -14.74 -10.07
CA HIS A 444 1.32 -13.64 -10.90
C HIS A 444 -0.14 -13.27 -10.60
N LYS A 445 -1.00 -14.26 -10.35
CA LYS A 445 -2.41 -14.02 -9.96
C LYS A 445 -2.52 -13.23 -8.67
N GLU A 446 -1.66 -13.53 -7.68
CA GLU A 446 -1.62 -12.79 -6.42
C GLU A 446 -1.16 -11.34 -6.65
N TYR A 447 -0.20 -11.13 -7.56
CA TYR A 447 0.23 -9.78 -7.95
C TYR A 447 -0.91 -8.93 -8.46
N ILE A 448 -1.74 -9.49 -9.34
CA ILE A 448 -2.90 -8.78 -9.89
C ILE A 448 -3.90 -8.49 -8.77
N ARG A 449 -4.22 -9.48 -7.92
CA ARG A 449 -5.18 -9.33 -6.82
C ARG A 449 -4.78 -8.27 -5.82
N MET A 450 -3.50 -8.16 -5.49
CA MET A 450 -3.00 -7.22 -4.49
C MET A 450 -3.14 -5.75 -4.91
N ILE A 451 -3.16 -5.44 -6.20
CA ILE A 451 -3.32 -4.06 -6.67
C ILE A 451 -4.67 -3.48 -6.19
N PRO A 452 -5.84 -4.07 -6.51
CA PRO A 452 -7.11 -3.55 -5.99
C PRO A 452 -7.30 -3.79 -4.49
N ASN A 453 -6.75 -4.88 -3.93
CA ASN A 453 -6.93 -5.23 -2.52
C ASN A 453 -6.25 -4.23 -1.58
N SER A 454 -5.02 -3.80 -1.89
CA SER A 454 -4.30 -2.78 -1.12
C SER A 454 -5.06 -1.46 -1.07
N GLY A 455 -5.74 -1.11 -2.16
CA GLY A 455 -6.53 0.11 -2.29
C GLY A 455 -7.67 0.24 -1.27
N PHE A 456 -8.26 -0.87 -0.81
CA PHE A 456 -9.30 -0.83 0.23
C PHE A 456 -8.80 -0.29 1.57
N SER A 457 -7.51 -0.32 1.82
CA SER A 457 -6.89 0.16 3.06
C SER A 457 -6.01 1.40 2.85
N GLY A 458 -6.13 2.06 1.69
CA GLY A 458 -5.32 3.22 1.36
C GLY A 458 -3.83 2.90 1.18
N LEU A 459 -3.51 1.67 0.83
CA LEU A 459 -2.15 1.22 0.56
C LEU A 459 -1.91 1.12 -0.96
N LEU A 460 -0.65 1.21 -1.35
CA LEU A 460 -0.21 1.05 -2.73
C LEU A 460 0.68 -0.17 -2.86
N TRP A 461 0.45 -0.95 -3.90
CA TRP A 461 1.19 -2.17 -4.19
C TRP A 461 1.84 -2.12 -5.56
N SER A 462 3.07 -2.65 -5.67
CA SER A 462 3.78 -2.84 -6.94
C SER A 462 4.29 -4.25 -7.07
N PRO A 463 3.87 -4.99 -8.10
CA PRO A 463 4.53 -6.23 -8.47
C PRO A 463 5.94 -5.94 -9.01
N GLU A 464 6.86 -6.86 -8.75
CA GLU A 464 8.20 -6.82 -9.33
C GLU A 464 8.31 -7.81 -10.49
N VAL A 465 8.86 -7.38 -11.63
CA VAL A 465 9.18 -8.25 -12.77
C VAL A 465 10.58 -8.79 -12.57
N ARG A 466 10.72 -10.12 -12.59
CA ARG A 466 11.99 -10.83 -12.41
C ARG A 466 12.20 -11.85 -13.52
N GLU A 467 12.85 -13.00 -13.19
CA GLU A 467 12.88 -14.19 -14.05
C GLU A 467 11.46 -14.61 -14.43
N SER A 468 11.30 -15.24 -15.57
CA SER A 468 10.02 -15.69 -16.10
C SER A 468 10.22 -17.04 -16.80
N ALA A 469 9.14 -17.79 -17.00
CA ALA A 469 9.20 -19.09 -17.68
C ALA A 469 9.19 -18.94 -19.22
N SER A 470 8.78 -17.78 -19.74
CA SER A 470 8.69 -17.54 -21.18
C SER A 470 8.64 -16.05 -21.51
N VAL A 471 8.85 -15.71 -22.79
CA VAL A 471 8.64 -14.34 -23.31
C VAL A 471 7.20 -13.88 -23.08
N THR A 472 6.23 -14.79 -23.24
CA THR A 472 4.81 -14.46 -23.00
C THR A 472 4.58 -14.06 -21.55
N GLU A 473 5.06 -14.84 -20.60
CA GLU A 473 4.94 -14.51 -19.17
C GLU A 473 5.65 -13.20 -18.83
N LEU A 474 6.86 -12.99 -19.34
CA LEU A 474 7.60 -11.74 -19.13
C LEU A 474 6.78 -10.53 -19.61
N CYS A 475 6.19 -10.59 -20.80
CA CYS A 475 5.35 -9.51 -21.31
C CYS A 475 4.07 -9.32 -20.46
N ARG A 476 3.41 -10.41 -20.01
CA ARG A 476 2.22 -10.32 -19.14
C ARG A 476 2.55 -9.71 -17.78
N ARG A 477 3.65 -10.09 -17.15
CA ARG A 477 4.14 -9.48 -15.90
C ARG A 477 4.48 -8.01 -16.12
N THR A 478 5.09 -7.66 -17.25
CA THR A 478 5.36 -6.26 -17.62
C THR A 478 4.06 -5.47 -17.81
N GLN A 479 3.05 -6.03 -18.51
CA GLN A 479 1.72 -5.41 -18.65
C GLN A 479 1.08 -5.14 -17.29
N THR A 480 1.20 -6.05 -16.31
CA THR A 480 0.71 -5.84 -14.95
C THR A 480 1.49 -4.73 -14.24
N ALA A 481 2.82 -4.75 -14.32
CA ALA A 481 3.68 -3.78 -13.64
C ALA A 481 3.46 -2.34 -14.13
N ILE A 482 3.32 -2.12 -15.45
CA ILE A 482 3.07 -0.78 -16.01
C ILE A 482 1.68 -0.23 -15.64
N LEU A 483 0.75 -1.06 -15.19
CA LEU A 483 -0.59 -0.71 -14.73
C LEU A 483 -0.72 -0.70 -13.20
N SER A 484 0.40 -0.65 -12.48
CA SER A 484 0.46 -0.60 -11.02
C SER A 484 1.04 0.73 -10.51
N SER A 485 1.22 0.87 -9.19
CA SER A 485 1.69 2.10 -8.57
C SER A 485 3.13 2.46 -8.96
N GLN A 486 4.01 1.48 -9.07
CA GLN A 486 5.37 1.62 -9.64
C GLN A 486 5.60 0.53 -10.69
N THR A 487 6.45 0.81 -11.66
CA THR A 487 6.94 -0.21 -12.60
C THR A 487 8.34 -0.64 -12.16
N VAL A 488 8.47 -1.85 -11.63
CA VAL A 488 9.72 -2.34 -11.04
C VAL A 488 10.19 -3.60 -11.78
N PHE A 489 11.42 -3.55 -12.29
CA PHE A 489 12.17 -4.74 -12.70
C PHE A 489 13.22 -5.04 -11.65
N ASN A 490 13.13 -6.20 -11.02
CA ASN A 490 14.05 -6.62 -9.97
C ASN A 490 15.01 -7.70 -10.48
N SER A 491 16.20 -7.28 -10.88
CA SER A 491 17.25 -8.20 -11.34
C SER A 491 18.15 -8.70 -10.21
N TRP A 492 17.65 -8.83 -8.97
CA TRP A 492 18.44 -9.31 -7.83
C TRP A 492 19.26 -10.56 -8.14
N TYR A 493 18.68 -11.51 -8.85
CA TYR A 493 19.32 -12.77 -9.23
C TYR A 493 19.80 -12.82 -10.68
N LEU A 494 19.63 -11.73 -11.45
CA LEU A 494 19.92 -11.69 -12.89
C LEU A 494 21.07 -10.75 -13.19
N LYS A 495 22.08 -11.25 -13.91
CA LYS A 495 23.23 -10.44 -14.37
C LYS A 495 22.81 -9.39 -15.43
N SER A 496 21.83 -9.74 -16.26
CA SER A 496 21.32 -8.90 -17.35
C SER A 496 19.80 -8.74 -17.23
N PRO A 497 19.20 -7.72 -17.81
CA PRO A 497 17.75 -7.56 -17.82
C PRO A 497 17.00 -8.78 -18.34
N PRO A 498 15.81 -9.12 -17.80
CA PRO A 498 15.11 -10.36 -18.15
C PRO A 498 14.65 -10.41 -19.61
N TRP A 499 14.56 -9.30 -20.33
CA TRP A 499 14.29 -9.30 -21.77
C TRP A 499 15.47 -9.71 -22.63
N LEU A 500 16.69 -9.71 -22.09
CA LEU A 500 17.86 -10.29 -22.77
C LEU A 500 17.97 -11.78 -22.50
N GLN A 501 17.62 -12.23 -21.30
CA GLN A 501 17.48 -13.62 -20.91
C GLN A 501 16.61 -13.73 -19.65
N TYR A 502 15.44 -14.32 -19.78
CA TYR A 502 14.49 -14.44 -18.67
C TYR A 502 14.76 -15.66 -17.76
N ASP A 503 15.49 -16.66 -18.25
CA ASP A 503 15.91 -17.82 -17.47
C ASP A 503 17.08 -17.42 -16.57
N ARG A 504 16.93 -17.65 -15.27
CA ARG A 504 17.89 -17.22 -14.25
C ARG A 504 19.29 -17.84 -14.44
N ASP A 505 19.36 -19.15 -14.69
CA ASP A 505 20.64 -19.85 -14.76
C ASP A 505 21.41 -19.47 -16.03
N LYS A 506 20.74 -19.44 -17.16
CA LYS A 506 21.30 -19.00 -18.45
C LYS A 506 21.73 -17.54 -18.41
N ASN A 507 20.92 -16.68 -17.80
CA ASN A 507 21.24 -15.26 -17.62
C ASN A 507 22.57 -15.07 -16.84
N ASN A 508 22.74 -15.81 -15.74
CA ASN A 508 23.96 -15.77 -14.94
C ASN A 508 25.19 -16.38 -15.63
N GLN A 509 24.98 -17.29 -16.57
CA GLN A 509 26.03 -17.84 -17.45
C GLN A 509 26.40 -16.86 -18.58
N GLY A 510 25.64 -15.77 -18.75
CA GLY A 510 25.83 -14.78 -19.80
C GLY A 510 25.24 -15.16 -21.15
N GLU A 511 24.38 -16.18 -21.17
CA GLU A 511 23.64 -16.55 -22.38
C GLU A 511 22.57 -15.49 -22.68
N MET A 512 22.29 -15.27 -23.95
CA MET A 512 21.24 -14.39 -24.42
C MET A 512 20.20 -15.15 -25.24
N LEU A 513 18.97 -14.67 -25.21
CA LEU A 513 17.94 -15.18 -26.12
C LEU A 513 18.35 -14.93 -27.58
N ARG A 514 18.05 -15.87 -28.47
CA ARG A 514 18.30 -15.71 -29.91
C ARG A 514 17.56 -14.51 -30.50
N ASP A 515 16.36 -14.25 -29.98
CA ASP A 515 15.45 -13.16 -30.36
C ASP A 515 15.43 -12.02 -29.34
N SER A 516 16.50 -11.88 -28.54
CA SER A 516 16.57 -10.86 -27.46
C SER A 516 16.22 -9.45 -27.91
N LYS A 517 16.57 -9.06 -29.15
CA LYS A 517 16.23 -7.73 -29.71
C LYS A 517 14.73 -7.56 -29.93
N ASP A 518 14.04 -8.60 -30.35
CA ASP A 518 12.58 -8.59 -30.50
C ASP A 518 11.89 -8.52 -29.14
N VAL A 519 12.36 -9.31 -28.15
CA VAL A 519 11.85 -9.27 -26.78
C VAL A 519 12.08 -7.90 -26.14
N GLU A 520 13.28 -7.34 -26.27
CA GLU A 520 13.61 -5.97 -25.82
C GLU A 520 12.65 -4.95 -26.43
N SER A 521 12.38 -5.04 -27.74
CA SER A 521 11.47 -4.13 -28.45
C SER A 521 10.04 -4.22 -27.90
N LYS A 522 9.56 -5.44 -27.59
CA LYS A 522 8.22 -5.64 -26.98
C LYS A 522 8.17 -4.99 -25.58
N VAL A 523 9.14 -5.26 -24.73
CA VAL A 523 9.20 -4.69 -23.38
C VAL A 523 9.33 -3.16 -23.45
N ARG A 524 10.19 -2.63 -24.32
CA ARG A 524 10.32 -1.17 -24.53
C ARG A 524 9.00 -0.51 -24.97
N THR A 525 8.23 -1.18 -25.83
CA THR A 525 6.89 -0.69 -26.23
C THR A 525 5.96 -0.55 -25.02
N LEU A 526 5.94 -1.54 -24.13
CA LEU A 526 5.15 -1.50 -22.90
C LEU A 526 5.64 -0.41 -21.95
N LEU A 527 6.96 -0.28 -21.79
CA LEU A 527 7.55 0.77 -20.95
C LEU A 527 7.27 2.18 -21.48
N ASN A 528 7.32 2.37 -22.80
CA ASN A 528 6.95 3.63 -23.44
C ASN A 528 5.48 4.01 -23.16
N PHE A 529 4.57 3.03 -23.15
CA PHE A 529 3.20 3.30 -22.72
C PHE A 529 3.16 3.83 -21.29
N ARG A 530 3.90 3.21 -20.34
CA ARG A 530 3.96 3.71 -18.95
C ARG A 530 4.40 5.17 -18.91
N MET A 531 5.44 5.54 -19.66
CA MET A 531 5.93 6.92 -19.70
C MET A 531 4.90 7.88 -20.30
N SER A 532 4.16 7.43 -21.32
CA SER A 532 3.07 8.20 -21.92
C SER A 532 1.87 8.39 -20.98
N PHE A 533 1.67 7.46 -20.05
CA PHE A 533 0.55 7.44 -19.12
C PHE A 533 0.79 8.25 -17.84
N ILE A 534 2.04 8.70 -17.60
CA ILE A 534 2.42 9.45 -16.38
C ILE A 534 1.52 10.67 -16.12
N PRO A 535 1.18 11.54 -17.08
CA PRO A 535 0.32 12.71 -16.81
C PRO A 535 -1.05 12.34 -16.23
N TYR A 536 -1.69 11.31 -16.77
CA TYR A 536 -2.95 10.79 -16.25
C TYR A 536 -2.80 10.20 -14.85
N LEU A 537 -1.80 9.35 -14.68
CA LEU A 537 -1.53 8.68 -13.41
C LEU A 537 -1.14 9.66 -12.31
N TYR A 538 -0.30 10.66 -12.62
CA TYR A 538 0.09 11.70 -11.67
C TYR A 538 -1.11 12.51 -11.19
N SER A 539 -2.05 12.81 -12.08
CA SER A 539 -3.30 13.49 -11.74
C SER A 539 -4.20 12.62 -10.86
N ALA A 540 -4.22 11.28 -11.07
CA ALA A 540 -4.92 10.36 -10.19
C ALA A 540 -4.30 10.31 -8.78
N PHE A 541 -2.97 10.39 -8.66
CA PHE A 541 -2.29 10.53 -7.37
C PHE A 541 -2.57 11.89 -6.70
N ALA A 542 -2.66 12.98 -7.47
CA ALA A 542 -3.05 14.28 -6.92
C ALA A 542 -4.48 14.25 -6.38
N LYS A 543 -5.41 13.62 -7.10
CA LYS A 543 -6.78 13.39 -6.62
C LYS A 543 -6.79 12.53 -5.35
N TYR A 544 -5.93 11.51 -5.27
CA TYR A 544 -5.76 10.72 -4.05
C TYR A 544 -5.32 11.59 -2.88
N ASN A 545 -4.35 12.49 -3.09
CA ASN A 545 -3.90 13.43 -2.07
C ASN A 545 -5.00 14.41 -1.63
N GLN A 546 -5.73 14.99 -2.58
CA GLN A 546 -6.69 16.06 -2.34
C GLN A 546 -8.06 15.56 -1.86
N GLU A 547 -8.53 14.43 -2.42
CA GLU A 547 -9.88 13.91 -2.25
C GLU A 547 -9.94 12.54 -1.55
N GLY A 548 -8.78 11.91 -1.28
CA GLY A 548 -8.73 10.59 -0.64
C GLY A 548 -9.15 9.42 -1.54
N VAL A 549 -9.25 9.62 -2.86
CA VAL A 549 -9.63 8.58 -3.84
C VAL A 549 -8.38 7.82 -4.29
N PRO A 550 -8.16 6.55 -3.91
CA PRO A 550 -6.98 5.81 -4.34
C PRO A 550 -6.87 5.71 -5.87
N PRO A 551 -5.66 5.81 -6.44
CA PRO A 551 -5.47 5.76 -7.89
C PRO A 551 -5.79 4.39 -8.49
N PHE A 552 -5.67 3.30 -7.71
CA PHE A 552 -5.99 1.92 -8.10
C PHE A 552 -7.08 1.40 -7.17
N ARG A 553 -8.23 1.01 -7.74
CA ARG A 553 -9.43 0.64 -6.96
C ARG A 553 -10.13 -0.57 -7.53
N ALA A 554 -10.57 -1.46 -6.67
CA ALA A 554 -11.48 -2.54 -7.03
C ALA A 554 -12.79 -1.99 -7.63
N LEU A 555 -13.38 -2.70 -8.58
CA LEU A 555 -14.61 -2.27 -9.26
C LEU A 555 -15.76 -1.98 -8.28
N VAL A 556 -15.89 -2.75 -7.20
CA VAL A 556 -16.93 -2.55 -6.17
C VAL A 556 -16.85 -1.19 -5.48
N VAL A 557 -15.68 -0.53 -5.48
CA VAL A 557 -15.52 0.81 -4.90
C VAL A 557 -16.28 1.86 -5.73
N ASP A 558 -16.20 1.75 -7.04
CA ASP A 558 -16.83 2.71 -7.97
C ASP A 558 -18.24 2.26 -8.41
N TYR A 559 -18.56 0.97 -8.31
CA TYR A 559 -19.85 0.36 -8.72
C TYR A 559 -20.47 -0.49 -7.60
N PRO A 560 -20.72 0.08 -6.40
CA PRO A 560 -21.19 -0.69 -5.24
C PRO A 560 -22.60 -1.28 -5.40
N GLU A 561 -23.43 -0.72 -6.29
CA GLU A 561 -24.76 -1.23 -6.60
C GLU A 561 -24.75 -2.44 -7.54
N ASP A 562 -23.65 -2.67 -8.22
CA ASP A 562 -23.49 -3.79 -9.14
C ASP A 562 -22.86 -4.99 -8.45
N LYS A 563 -23.70 -5.94 -8.01
CA LYS A 563 -23.26 -7.14 -7.28
C LYS A 563 -22.27 -8.02 -8.08
N ASN A 564 -22.24 -7.90 -9.42
CA ASN A 564 -21.28 -8.64 -10.23
C ASN A 564 -19.84 -8.18 -9.97
N THR A 565 -19.63 -6.95 -9.47
CA THR A 565 -18.30 -6.41 -9.12
C THR A 565 -17.77 -6.94 -7.79
N TYR A 566 -18.61 -7.52 -6.94
CA TYR A 566 -18.28 -7.89 -5.55
C TYR A 566 -17.18 -8.95 -5.43
N ASN A 567 -16.94 -9.73 -6.47
CA ASN A 567 -15.90 -10.77 -6.47
C ASN A 567 -14.94 -10.65 -7.66
N VAL A 568 -14.87 -9.47 -8.29
CA VAL A 568 -13.92 -9.19 -9.37
C VAL A 568 -12.63 -8.70 -8.72
N TRP A 569 -11.67 -9.59 -8.55
CA TRP A 569 -10.40 -9.36 -7.85
C TRP A 569 -9.22 -9.10 -8.80
N ASP A 570 -9.39 -9.30 -10.09
CA ASP A 570 -8.36 -9.25 -11.12
C ASP A 570 -8.59 -8.17 -12.18
N GLU A 571 -9.53 -7.25 -11.88
CA GLU A 571 -9.82 -6.04 -12.64
C GLU A 571 -9.93 -4.86 -11.68
N TYR A 572 -9.47 -3.68 -12.12
CA TYR A 572 -9.48 -2.50 -11.27
C TYR A 572 -9.51 -1.21 -12.09
N MET A 573 -10.05 -0.16 -11.47
CA MET A 573 -10.02 1.19 -12.02
C MET A 573 -8.65 1.82 -11.76
N ILE A 574 -8.09 2.49 -12.77
CA ILE A 574 -6.97 3.42 -12.66
C ILE A 574 -7.49 4.83 -12.90
N GLY A 575 -7.44 5.69 -11.90
CA GLY A 575 -8.15 6.97 -11.98
C GLY A 575 -9.65 6.76 -12.18
N ASP A 576 -10.34 7.68 -12.84
CA ASP A 576 -11.80 7.62 -12.97
C ASP A 576 -12.29 6.95 -14.26
N ASN A 577 -11.44 6.84 -15.28
CA ASN A 577 -11.86 6.55 -16.65
C ASN A 577 -11.26 5.29 -17.27
N VAL A 578 -10.28 4.66 -16.62
CA VAL A 578 -9.54 3.52 -17.15
C VAL A 578 -9.80 2.28 -16.30
N LEU A 579 -10.29 1.21 -16.91
CA LEU A 579 -10.38 -0.12 -16.32
C LEU A 579 -9.22 -0.97 -16.82
N ALA A 580 -8.42 -1.50 -15.92
CA ALA A 580 -7.32 -2.41 -16.20
C ALA A 580 -7.78 -3.87 -16.01
N ALA A 581 -7.42 -4.73 -16.95
CA ALA A 581 -7.74 -6.15 -16.95
C ALA A 581 -6.53 -7.00 -17.38
N PRO A 582 -5.41 -6.99 -16.60
CA PRO A 582 -4.19 -7.69 -16.98
C PRO A 582 -4.42 -9.21 -17.03
N LEU A 583 -3.67 -9.89 -17.90
CA LEU A 583 -3.68 -11.34 -18.03
C LEU A 583 -2.60 -11.94 -17.14
N ALA A 584 -2.93 -13.03 -16.46
CA ALA A 584 -1.96 -13.75 -15.63
C ALA A 584 -1.15 -14.76 -16.43
N ASP A 585 0.07 -15.00 -15.99
CA ASP A 585 1.00 -16.04 -16.50
C ASP A 585 1.18 -15.96 -18.03
N SER A 586 0.97 -17.06 -18.73
CA SER A 586 1.05 -17.13 -20.20
C SER A 586 -0.33 -17.14 -20.88
N ALA A 587 -1.36 -16.66 -20.22
CA ALA A 587 -2.71 -16.66 -20.78
C ALA A 587 -2.80 -15.83 -22.07
N ALA A 588 -3.50 -16.38 -23.06
CA ALA A 588 -3.78 -15.70 -24.34
C ALA A 588 -5.10 -14.91 -24.25
N THR A 589 -6.04 -15.36 -23.43
CA THR A 589 -7.36 -14.77 -23.24
C THR A 589 -7.77 -14.78 -21.79
N ARG A 590 -8.70 -13.90 -21.43
CA ARG A 590 -9.38 -13.91 -20.14
C ARG A 590 -10.83 -13.45 -20.26
N LYS A 591 -11.63 -13.79 -19.26
CA LYS A 591 -12.96 -13.20 -19.07
C LYS A 591 -12.80 -11.85 -18.38
N VAL A 592 -13.42 -10.79 -18.92
CA VAL A 592 -13.43 -9.43 -18.38
C VAL A 592 -14.86 -9.03 -18.13
N TYR A 593 -15.17 -8.53 -16.95
CA TYR A 593 -16.45 -7.93 -16.60
C TYR A 593 -16.39 -6.42 -16.78
N LEU A 594 -17.22 -5.88 -17.68
CA LEU A 594 -17.34 -4.44 -17.86
C LEU A 594 -18.59 -3.93 -17.14
N PRO A 595 -18.49 -3.02 -16.15
CA PRO A 595 -19.63 -2.41 -15.49
C PRO A 595 -20.56 -1.65 -16.46
N LYS A 596 -21.81 -1.37 -16.05
CA LYS A 596 -22.81 -0.68 -16.88
C LYS A 596 -22.26 0.61 -17.53
N GLY A 597 -22.58 0.81 -18.81
CA GLY A 597 -22.10 1.88 -19.68
C GLY A 597 -21.38 1.29 -20.90
N ASN A 598 -20.83 2.12 -21.77
CA ASN A 598 -20.03 1.67 -22.91
C ASN A 598 -18.53 1.80 -22.56
N TRP A 599 -17.75 0.86 -23.08
CA TRP A 599 -16.31 0.78 -22.87
C TRP A 599 -15.59 0.58 -24.18
N TYR A 600 -14.52 1.32 -24.40
CA TYR A 600 -13.66 1.24 -25.58
C TYR A 600 -12.41 0.43 -25.26
N ASP A 601 -12.10 -0.59 -26.03
CA ASP A 601 -10.80 -1.25 -26.00
C ASP A 601 -9.73 -0.25 -26.50
N TYR A 602 -8.74 0.01 -25.66
CA TYR A 602 -7.68 0.98 -25.96
C TYR A 602 -6.89 0.66 -27.22
N ASN A 603 -6.72 -0.63 -27.56
CA ASN A 603 -5.84 -1.06 -28.63
C ASN A 603 -6.47 -0.92 -30.03
N ASN A 604 -7.80 -1.02 -30.12
CA ASN A 604 -8.50 -1.10 -31.42
C ASN A 604 -9.77 -0.24 -31.49
N ASN A 605 -10.10 0.48 -30.43
CA ASN A 605 -11.29 1.34 -30.28
C ASN A 605 -12.64 0.61 -30.41
N LYS A 606 -12.65 -0.72 -30.30
CA LYS A 606 -13.89 -1.50 -30.31
C LYS A 606 -14.70 -1.16 -29.08
N VAL A 607 -16.00 -0.90 -29.29
CA VAL A 607 -16.96 -0.59 -28.23
C VAL A 607 -17.59 -1.86 -27.70
N TYR A 608 -17.64 -1.97 -26.37
CA TYR A 608 -18.31 -3.04 -25.64
C TYR A 608 -19.40 -2.45 -24.75
N ALA A 609 -20.63 -2.97 -24.87
CA ALA A 609 -21.70 -2.62 -23.94
C ALA A 609 -21.44 -3.24 -22.58
N GLY A 610 -21.43 -2.44 -21.52
CA GLY A 610 -21.21 -2.93 -20.16
C GLY A 610 -22.43 -3.63 -19.52
N GLY A 611 -22.28 -4.02 -18.25
CA GLY A 611 -23.23 -4.84 -17.50
C GLY A 611 -23.06 -6.34 -17.80
N GLN A 612 -21.99 -6.76 -18.45
CA GLN A 612 -21.75 -8.16 -18.85
C GLN A 612 -20.25 -8.45 -19.01
N SER A 613 -19.95 -9.73 -19.18
CA SER A 613 -18.57 -10.21 -19.37
C SER A 613 -18.29 -10.60 -20.82
N TYR A 614 -17.04 -10.41 -21.22
CA TYR A 614 -16.51 -10.77 -22.53
C TYR A 614 -15.26 -11.62 -22.39
N THR A 615 -15.02 -12.51 -23.35
CA THR A 615 -13.70 -13.15 -23.51
C THR A 615 -12.84 -12.25 -24.37
N ILE A 616 -11.76 -11.74 -23.78
CA ILE A 616 -10.82 -10.79 -24.39
C ILE A 616 -9.49 -11.49 -24.62
N SER A 617 -8.90 -11.28 -25.81
CA SER A 617 -7.49 -11.59 -26.06
C SER A 617 -6.71 -10.28 -26.13
N THR A 618 -5.44 -10.33 -25.69
CA THR A 618 -4.54 -9.18 -25.71
C THR A 618 -3.18 -9.63 -26.23
N GLY A 619 -2.64 -8.91 -27.21
CA GLY A 619 -1.30 -9.14 -27.74
C GLY A 619 -0.20 -8.84 -26.71
N LEU A 620 1.03 -9.28 -26.99
CA LEU A 620 2.15 -9.11 -26.05
C LEU A 620 2.63 -7.66 -25.91
N THR A 621 2.33 -6.81 -26.87
CA THR A 621 2.64 -5.37 -26.88
C THR A 621 1.40 -4.50 -26.69
N GLU A 622 0.21 -5.11 -26.61
CA GLU A 622 -1.04 -4.41 -26.37
C GLU A 622 -1.23 -4.13 -24.88
N ILE A 623 -2.01 -3.11 -24.56
CA ILE A 623 -2.27 -2.70 -23.19
C ILE A 623 -3.67 -3.19 -22.79
N PRO A 624 -3.80 -4.04 -21.77
CA PRO A 624 -5.08 -4.63 -21.38
C PRO A 624 -5.94 -3.64 -20.58
N ILE A 625 -6.38 -2.56 -21.21
CA ILE A 625 -7.23 -1.53 -20.60
C ILE A 625 -8.45 -1.20 -21.47
N PHE A 626 -9.51 -0.79 -20.78
CA PHE A 626 -10.75 -0.30 -21.37
C PHE A 626 -11.01 1.13 -20.90
N ILE A 627 -11.44 1.98 -21.80
CA ILE A 627 -11.71 3.40 -21.53
C ILE A 627 -13.22 3.61 -21.49
N LYS A 628 -13.69 4.26 -20.43
CA LYS A 628 -15.11 4.57 -20.28
C LYS A 628 -15.57 5.56 -21.35
N GLU A 629 -16.77 5.34 -21.92
CA GLU A 629 -17.40 6.32 -22.80
C GLU A 629 -17.57 7.67 -22.09
N GLY A 630 -17.34 8.74 -22.80
CA GLY A 630 -17.36 10.10 -22.26
C GLY A 630 -16.01 10.57 -21.70
N ALA A 631 -15.00 9.71 -21.67
CA ALA A 631 -13.68 10.08 -21.18
C ALA A 631 -12.87 10.90 -22.19
N ILE A 632 -11.99 11.75 -21.65
CA ILE A 632 -10.84 12.32 -22.35
C ILE A 632 -9.59 11.68 -21.73
N LEU A 633 -8.83 10.91 -22.51
CA LEU A 633 -7.61 10.28 -22.05
C LEU A 633 -6.39 11.05 -22.57
N PRO A 634 -5.64 11.78 -21.71
CA PRO A 634 -4.42 12.46 -22.09
C PRO A 634 -3.25 11.47 -22.14
N ILE A 635 -2.70 11.25 -23.31
CA ILE A 635 -1.53 10.39 -23.55
C ILE A 635 -0.37 11.27 -24.04
N ALA A 636 0.74 11.22 -23.33
CA ALA A 636 1.93 11.98 -23.68
C ALA A 636 2.79 11.26 -24.75
N LYS A 637 3.58 12.03 -25.48
CA LYS A 637 4.74 11.45 -26.17
C LYS A 637 5.68 10.86 -25.08
N PRO A 638 6.13 9.60 -25.20
CA PRO A 638 6.98 9.00 -24.17
C PRO A 638 8.32 9.73 -24.08
N VAL A 639 8.82 9.85 -22.83
CA VAL A 639 10.16 10.38 -22.53
C VAL A 639 11.05 9.27 -21.95
N GLU A 640 12.36 9.35 -22.15
CA GLU A 640 13.28 8.34 -21.61
C GLU A 640 13.41 8.40 -20.08
N PHE A 641 13.17 9.57 -19.49
CA PHE A 641 13.08 9.80 -18.04
C PHE A 641 12.38 11.13 -17.74
N VAL A 642 11.88 11.29 -16.54
CA VAL A 642 11.26 12.54 -16.07
C VAL A 642 12.35 13.46 -15.50
N ALA A 643 12.76 14.43 -16.30
CA ALA A 643 13.69 15.49 -15.89
C ALA A 643 12.95 16.60 -15.11
N PRO A 644 13.67 17.44 -14.32
CA PRO A 644 13.05 18.52 -13.54
C PRO A 644 12.23 19.53 -14.36
N ASN A 645 12.54 19.69 -15.63
CA ASN A 645 11.88 20.63 -16.54
C ASN A 645 11.16 19.90 -17.69
N THR A 646 10.80 18.64 -17.51
CA THR A 646 10.06 17.89 -18.54
C THR A 646 8.73 18.57 -18.82
N VAL A 647 8.45 18.87 -20.08
CA VAL A 647 7.13 19.26 -20.57
C VAL A 647 6.61 18.12 -21.42
N PHE A 648 5.48 17.56 -21.03
CA PHE A 648 4.85 16.45 -21.75
C PHE A 648 4.02 16.98 -22.92
N ASP A 649 4.35 16.57 -24.13
CA ASP A 649 3.53 16.78 -25.33
C ASP A 649 2.37 15.81 -25.33
N ILE A 650 1.14 16.30 -25.18
CA ILE A 650 -0.05 15.48 -24.95
C ILE A 650 -0.95 15.45 -26.16
N THR A 651 -1.41 14.26 -26.52
CA THR A 651 -2.58 14.01 -27.38
C THR A 651 -3.75 13.61 -26.49
N CYS A 652 -4.86 14.33 -26.60
CA CYS A 652 -6.11 14.03 -25.90
C CYS A 652 -6.99 13.13 -26.78
N TYR A 653 -7.21 11.89 -26.34
CA TYR A 653 -8.13 10.96 -27.00
C TYR A 653 -9.51 11.09 -26.37
N VAL A 654 -10.51 11.37 -27.19
CA VAL A 654 -11.91 11.61 -26.81
C VAL A 654 -12.74 10.40 -27.17
N TYR A 655 -13.34 9.75 -26.18
CA TYR A 655 -14.08 8.50 -26.35
C TYR A 655 -15.60 8.75 -26.36
N GLY A 656 -16.17 8.84 -27.56
CA GLY A 656 -17.61 9.06 -27.76
C GLY A 656 -18.07 10.47 -27.34
N LYS A 657 -19.31 10.59 -26.85
CA LYS A 657 -19.86 11.86 -26.36
C LYS A 657 -19.32 12.20 -24.99
N VAL A 658 -18.53 13.26 -24.89
CA VAL A 658 -18.01 13.76 -23.63
C VAL A 658 -19.08 14.60 -22.90
N ALA A 659 -19.44 14.16 -21.70
CA ALA A 659 -20.35 14.91 -20.82
C ALA A 659 -19.58 15.77 -19.81
N ASP A 660 -18.37 15.32 -19.41
CA ASP A 660 -17.58 15.89 -18.31
C ASP A 660 -16.22 16.39 -18.79
N THR A 661 -15.54 17.13 -17.93
CA THR A 661 -14.17 17.57 -18.12
C THR A 661 -13.20 16.64 -17.38
N VAL A 662 -11.96 16.53 -17.87
CA VAL A 662 -10.87 15.86 -17.20
C VAL A 662 -9.88 16.87 -16.67
N GLN A 663 -9.39 16.69 -15.46
CA GLN A 663 -8.44 17.57 -14.82
C GLN A 663 -7.06 16.92 -14.76
N LEU A 664 -6.05 17.66 -15.20
CA LEU A 664 -4.64 17.35 -15.00
C LEU A 664 -4.08 18.24 -13.90
N PHE A 665 -3.41 17.61 -12.94
CA PHE A 665 -2.69 18.31 -11.89
C PHE A 665 -1.27 18.67 -12.36
N GLU A 666 -0.84 19.89 -12.07
CA GLU A 666 0.40 20.43 -12.60
C GLU A 666 1.16 21.19 -11.52
N ASP A 667 2.35 20.71 -11.16
CA ASP A 667 3.31 21.36 -10.26
C ASP A 667 4.75 21.11 -10.74
N ASP A 668 5.76 21.28 -9.89
CA ASP A 668 7.15 21.01 -10.26
C ASP A 668 7.53 19.49 -10.25
N GLY A 669 6.62 18.62 -9.84
CA GLY A 669 6.81 17.16 -9.82
C GLY A 669 7.81 16.64 -8.76
N THR A 670 8.47 17.51 -7.98
CA THR A 670 9.63 17.14 -7.17
C THR A 670 9.66 17.71 -5.75
N THR A 671 8.94 18.80 -5.47
CA THR A 671 8.95 19.45 -4.16
C THR A 671 7.59 19.39 -3.47
N PHE A 672 7.54 19.73 -2.18
CA PHE A 672 6.30 19.89 -1.41
C PHE A 672 5.68 21.29 -1.57
N ASN A 673 6.10 22.08 -2.53
CA ASN A 673 5.57 23.43 -2.75
C ASN A 673 4.06 23.41 -3.09
N PHE A 674 3.55 22.32 -3.65
CA PHE A 674 2.11 22.14 -3.88
C PHE A 674 1.28 22.21 -2.58
N GLU A 675 1.83 21.86 -1.42
CA GLU A 675 1.17 22.00 -0.11
C GLU A 675 1.00 23.47 0.30
N LYS A 676 1.66 24.39 -0.43
CA LYS A 676 1.57 25.87 -0.31
C LYS A 676 0.90 26.47 -1.53
N ASP A 677 -0.04 25.73 -2.13
CA ASP A 677 -0.81 26.13 -3.31
C ASP A 677 0.00 26.40 -4.59
N ALA A 678 1.30 25.97 -4.66
CA ALA A 678 2.11 26.13 -5.85
C ALA A 678 1.80 25.01 -6.88
N PHE A 679 0.58 24.96 -7.36
CA PHE A 679 0.13 24.04 -8.39
C PHE A 679 -0.92 24.68 -9.31
N ASN A 680 -1.22 24.04 -10.43
CA ASN A 680 -2.32 24.37 -11.30
C ASN A 680 -3.19 23.15 -11.54
N THR A 681 -4.45 23.40 -11.87
CA THR A 681 -5.37 22.45 -12.47
C THR A 681 -5.58 22.83 -13.92
N THR A 682 -5.15 21.96 -14.84
CA THR A 682 -5.39 22.07 -16.26
C THR A 682 -6.62 21.24 -16.61
N THR A 683 -7.72 21.93 -16.93
CA THR A 683 -9.00 21.29 -17.28
C THR A 683 -9.09 21.10 -18.79
N LEU A 684 -9.29 19.86 -19.20
CA LEU A 684 -9.51 19.43 -20.57
C LEU A 684 -11.01 19.21 -20.78
N GLY A 685 -11.56 19.79 -21.84
CA GLY A 685 -12.96 19.64 -22.21
C GLY A 685 -13.12 19.43 -23.70
N TRP A 686 -14.19 18.78 -24.13
CA TRP A 686 -14.55 18.58 -25.52
C TRP A 686 -15.96 19.06 -25.79
N GLN A 687 -16.13 20.02 -26.71
CA GLN A 687 -17.44 20.58 -27.01
C GLN A 687 -17.53 21.01 -28.49
N ASN A 688 -18.61 20.63 -29.17
CA ASN A 688 -18.88 20.99 -30.56
C ASN A 688 -17.71 20.59 -31.50
N GLY A 689 -17.13 19.39 -31.30
CA GLY A 689 -16.04 18.91 -32.14
C GLY A 689 -14.70 19.60 -31.89
N LYS A 690 -14.55 20.36 -30.81
CA LYS A 690 -13.32 21.10 -30.48
C LYS A 690 -12.87 20.86 -29.04
N GLY A 691 -11.57 20.68 -28.87
CA GLY A 691 -10.93 20.63 -27.57
C GLY A 691 -10.87 22.02 -26.92
N ARG A 692 -11.06 22.08 -25.62
CA ARG A 692 -10.87 23.26 -24.77
C ARG A 692 -9.90 22.98 -23.65
N VAL A 693 -9.03 23.91 -23.38
CA VAL A 693 -8.07 23.84 -22.28
C VAL A 693 -8.20 25.09 -21.44
N THR A 694 -8.42 24.93 -20.14
CA THR A 694 -8.35 26.02 -19.16
C THR A 694 -7.37 25.65 -18.07
N ARG A 695 -6.59 26.63 -17.61
CA ARG A 695 -5.56 26.45 -16.59
C ARG A 695 -5.79 27.42 -15.46
N LYS A 696 -5.87 26.91 -14.22
CA LYS A 696 -6.06 27.73 -13.01
C LYS A 696 -5.05 27.31 -11.95
N GLY A 697 -4.47 28.26 -11.25
CA GLY A 697 -3.55 28.04 -10.14
C GLY A 697 -2.41 29.04 -10.11
N THR A 698 -1.39 28.77 -9.32
CA THR A 698 -0.30 29.70 -9.02
C THR A 698 1.07 29.22 -9.49
N TYR A 699 1.20 27.97 -9.91
CA TYR A 699 2.45 27.40 -10.43
C TYR A 699 2.88 28.10 -11.72
N LYS A 700 4.12 28.61 -11.75
CA LYS A 700 4.64 29.42 -12.87
C LYS A 700 5.30 28.60 -13.98
N GLY A 701 5.64 27.35 -13.73
CA GLY A 701 6.19 26.44 -14.75
C GLY A 701 5.12 25.93 -15.71
N LYS A 702 5.53 25.07 -16.62
CA LYS A 702 4.66 24.37 -17.57
C LYS A 702 5.02 22.87 -17.55
N LEU A 703 4.06 22.00 -17.28
CA LEU A 703 4.24 20.56 -17.26
C LEU A 703 3.61 19.87 -18.47
N TYR A 704 2.54 20.46 -19.02
CA TYR A 704 1.79 19.88 -20.12
C TYR A 704 1.67 20.84 -21.32
N ASP A 705 1.84 20.30 -22.53
CA ASP A 705 1.59 20.98 -23.78
C ASP A 705 0.59 20.16 -24.61
N ILE A 706 -0.65 20.64 -24.71
CA ILE A 706 -1.70 19.92 -25.43
C ILE A 706 -1.54 20.17 -26.91
N LYS A 707 -1.05 19.16 -27.65
CA LYS A 707 -0.72 19.23 -29.07
C LYS A 707 -1.88 18.87 -29.98
N ASN A 708 -2.58 17.78 -29.63
CA ASN A 708 -3.58 17.20 -30.52
C ASN A 708 -4.82 16.73 -29.78
N TRP A 709 -5.92 16.64 -30.52
CA TRP A 709 -7.18 16.04 -30.09
C TRP A 709 -7.61 15.01 -31.15
N VAL A 710 -7.95 13.83 -30.70
CA VAL A 710 -8.44 12.72 -31.55
C VAL A 710 -9.78 12.28 -31.00
N ASN A 711 -10.83 12.39 -31.80
CA ASN A 711 -12.17 11.92 -31.45
C ASN A 711 -12.35 10.49 -31.99
N LEU A 712 -12.77 9.56 -31.12
CA LEU A 712 -12.92 8.12 -31.38
C LEU A 712 -14.37 7.71 -31.32
#